data_22f096bda8fef658ed850fb47227fb7d
#
_entry.id   22f096bda8fef658ed850fb47227fb7d
#
_cell.length_a   1.000
_cell.length_b   1.000
_cell.length_c   1.000
_cell.angle_alpha   90.00
_cell.angle_beta   90.00
_cell.angle_gamma   90.00
#
_symmetry.space_group_name_H-M   'P 1'
#
loop_
_entity.id
_entity.type
_entity.pdbx_description
1 polymer ?
#
loop_
_entity_poly.entity_id
_entity_poly.type
_entity_poly.pdbx_seq_one_letter_code
_entity_poly.pdbx_strand_id
1 'polypeptide(L)'
;MIQNHELKPEQLKLNVDPAQFTFKSTADLHGLTDMIGQDRARHALQFGMDVPGQGFNIFVLGQVGTGRSTMVRRLVEEKAKGAPTPPDWVYVNNFADPAKPRAISLPPGLGCQLRRDMDQLVESLKREIPRAFESEEYAQQKANISRQLQEQESQILSDLERQARQRGYGLARTPMGTMLVRTSPSGEPLTEREYQRLSTGEKQEEETAERDLQQQVAGTLTKVRARQKQAQDTLNELDRQVTAFAIGHFVDDLEAKYAQYAEVEEYLEEVRRDVIDSADVFRPEAEQANPLAQMLGGGAQEMDLSRYKVNVIVDSCQQKGAPIVAESNPTYYNLIGQVEQEAQFGALVTDFTKIRAGAFHKANGGYLILEARDVLTNPFSWDAVKRVLKDGRIDIEEMGAQFRAFNTTTLEPEPIPANTKVVLIGEPWLYYLLYEYDDEFQRLFKVKADFGSEMDRDQKAIDEYALFVANHIRENGLRPFDPGGVARIVEYGSRLAEDQKKLATRFSEVADMVSEASFWATQAGHELVSAADVQRAIDEKVYRSNRIEERIREMIDRGVIMVDTEGAVAGQVNGLSVSMLGDYEFGQPTRITARTYVGRGNVIAIDREAELSGPIHNKGVLILAGYLGGRFAQELPLSLSASLTFEQSYEGVEGDSASSAELYALLSSLAGVPIRQNLAVTGSVNQRGQIGRASCRERVFRVV
;
A
#
# COMPACT_ATOMS: atom_id res chain seq x y z
N MET A 1 -9.67 43.40 50.40
CA MET A 1 -8.87 44.06 49.40
C MET A 1 -9.03 43.31 48.09
N ILE A 2 -9.68 43.93 47.10
CA ILE A 2 -9.74 43.37 45.75
C ILE A 2 -8.31 43.50 45.21
N GLN A 3 -7.60 42.38 45.06
CA GLN A 3 -6.30 42.36 44.37
C GLN A 3 -6.59 42.81 42.94
N ASN A 4 -5.89 43.88 42.50
CA ASN A 4 -5.99 44.32 41.11
C ASN A 4 -5.29 43.29 40.23
N HIS A 5 -6.09 42.50 39.48
CA HIS A 5 -5.61 41.49 38.53
C HIS A 5 -5.50 42.06 37.11
N GLU A 6 -5.53 43.38 36.95
CA GLU A 6 -5.37 44.03 35.67
C GLU A 6 -4.00 43.68 35.07
N LEU A 7 -4.02 43.18 33.83
CA LEU A 7 -2.82 42.86 33.06
C LEU A 7 -2.41 44.06 32.23
N LYS A 8 -1.10 44.31 32.16
CA LYS A 8 -0.56 45.33 31.26
C LYS A 8 -0.57 44.83 29.81
N PRO A 9 -0.63 45.73 28.83
CA PRO A 9 -0.61 45.34 27.40
C PRO A 9 0.57 44.43 27.02
N GLU A 10 1.75 44.64 27.61
CA GLU A 10 2.97 43.86 27.37
C GLU A 10 2.85 42.42 27.89
N GLN A 11 1.94 42.15 28.83
CA GLN A 11 1.68 40.81 29.38
C GLN A 11 0.66 40.02 28.54
N LEU A 12 0.00 40.65 27.57
CA LEU A 12 -1.06 40.07 26.78
C LEU A 12 -0.56 39.26 25.61
N LYS A 13 0.63 39.54 25.09
CA LYS A 13 1.29 38.78 24.05
C LYS A 13 2.73 38.45 24.43
N LEU A 14 3.28 37.40 23.86
CA LEU A 14 4.70 37.11 23.94
C LEU A 14 5.46 38.17 23.15
N ASN A 15 6.50 38.76 23.79
CA ASN A 15 7.49 39.55 23.11
C ASN A 15 8.84 38.85 23.28
N VAL A 16 9.48 38.54 22.17
CA VAL A 16 10.82 37.93 22.15
C VAL A 16 11.83 39.00 21.86
N ASP A 17 12.78 39.23 22.77
CA ASP A 17 13.83 40.24 22.59
C ASP A 17 14.81 39.79 21.49
N PRO A 18 14.94 40.49 20.37
CA PRO A 18 15.91 40.17 19.33
C PRO A 18 17.36 40.14 19.80
N ALA A 19 17.68 40.86 20.89
CA ALA A 19 19.03 40.94 21.43
C ALA A 19 19.51 39.62 22.05
N GLN A 20 18.63 38.67 22.33
CA GLN A 20 19.01 37.32 22.81
C GLN A 20 19.72 36.47 21.73
N PHE A 21 19.56 36.82 20.46
CA PHE A 21 20.20 36.11 19.36
C PHE A 21 21.61 36.67 19.10
N THR A 22 22.59 35.78 18.97
CA THR A 22 24.01 36.15 18.79
C THR A 22 24.43 36.32 17.33
N PHE A 23 23.58 35.92 16.37
CA PHE A 23 23.83 36.03 14.94
C PHE A 23 23.37 37.38 14.38
N LYS A 24 23.94 37.80 13.25
CA LYS A 24 23.49 38.99 12.50
C LYS A 24 22.40 38.66 11.51
N SER A 25 22.46 37.47 10.93
CA SER A 25 21.46 36.95 10.05
C SER A 25 21.40 35.42 10.14
N THR A 26 20.30 34.83 9.70
CA THR A 26 20.15 33.38 9.62
C THR A 26 21.15 32.70 8.67
N ALA A 27 21.83 33.46 7.80
CA ALA A 27 22.93 32.96 6.98
C ALA A 27 24.15 32.52 7.80
N ASP A 28 24.32 33.06 8.97
CA ASP A 28 25.41 32.73 9.91
C ASP A 28 25.16 31.41 10.66
N LEU A 29 23.94 30.90 10.64
CA LEU A 29 23.52 29.71 11.38
C LEU A 29 23.70 28.45 10.55
N HIS A 30 24.38 27.45 11.14
CA HIS A 30 24.60 26.14 10.52
C HIS A 30 24.38 25.01 11.55
N GLY A 31 24.00 23.83 11.08
CA GLY A 31 24.10 22.63 11.90
C GLY A 31 22.82 22.12 12.53
N LEU A 32 21.65 22.39 11.95
CA LEU A 32 20.43 21.63 12.32
C LEU A 32 20.58 20.20 11.84
N THR A 33 20.96 19.31 12.76
CA THR A 33 21.15 17.87 12.45
C THR A 33 19.97 17.03 12.91
N ASP A 34 19.16 17.53 13.84
CA ASP A 34 18.07 16.78 14.45
C ASP A 34 16.71 17.48 14.34
N MET A 35 15.66 16.71 14.55
CA MET A 35 14.29 17.22 14.58
C MET A 35 13.98 17.79 15.96
N ILE A 36 13.32 18.93 15.99
CA ILE A 36 13.10 19.74 17.16
C ILE A 36 11.86 19.27 17.91
N GLY A 37 11.93 19.18 19.25
CA GLY A 37 10.77 18.98 20.14
C GLY A 37 10.08 17.63 20.02
N GLN A 38 10.71 16.63 19.39
CA GLN A 38 10.10 15.31 19.15
C GLN A 38 10.90 14.15 19.79
N ASP A 39 11.58 14.39 20.90
CA ASP A 39 12.49 13.41 21.55
C ASP A 39 11.78 12.11 21.90
N ARG A 40 10.53 12.19 22.39
CA ARG A 40 9.73 11.03 22.77
C ARG A 40 9.37 10.17 21.55
N ALA A 41 8.95 10.79 20.45
CA ALA A 41 8.63 10.12 19.21
C ALA A 41 9.88 9.50 18.59
N ARG A 42 11.01 10.20 18.58
CA ARG A 42 12.31 9.71 18.12
C ARG A 42 12.75 8.47 18.88
N HIS A 43 12.69 8.52 20.20
CA HIS A 43 13.05 7.38 21.05
C HIS A 43 12.15 6.17 20.77
N ALA A 44 10.85 6.37 20.61
CA ALA A 44 9.92 5.30 20.28
C ALA A 44 10.19 4.69 18.88
N LEU A 45 10.51 5.54 17.88
CA LEU A 45 10.90 5.09 16.55
C LEU A 45 12.18 4.24 16.59
N GLN A 46 13.23 4.73 17.26
CA GLN A 46 14.48 4.00 17.42
C GLN A 46 14.26 2.65 18.11
N PHE A 47 13.54 2.65 19.24
CA PHE A 47 13.15 1.42 19.93
C PHE A 47 12.41 0.44 19.01
N GLY A 48 11.40 0.90 18.27
CA GLY A 48 10.61 0.05 17.40
C GLY A 48 11.41 -0.53 16.23
N MET A 49 12.41 0.19 15.72
CA MET A 49 13.33 -0.29 14.71
C MET A 49 14.36 -1.28 15.25
N ASP A 50 14.78 -1.12 16.51
CA ASP A 50 15.83 -1.94 17.14
C ASP A 50 15.30 -3.26 17.69
N VAL A 51 14.05 -3.29 18.18
CA VAL A 51 13.47 -4.51 18.76
C VAL A 51 13.19 -5.54 17.66
N PRO A 52 13.85 -6.73 17.72
CA PRO A 52 13.53 -7.83 16.85
C PRO A 52 12.22 -8.51 17.27
N GLY A 53 11.53 -9.14 16.33
CA GLY A 53 10.37 -10.00 16.60
C GLY A 53 9.06 -9.48 16.02
N GLN A 54 8.10 -10.41 15.95
CA GLN A 54 6.79 -10.15 15.39
C GLN A 54 5.97 -9.17 16.23
N GLY A 55 5.21 -8.32 15.55
CA GLY A 55 4.28 -7.38 16.18
C GLY A 55 4.92 -6.07 16.67
N PHE A 56 6.24 -5.90 16.61
CA PHE A 56 6.87 -4.62 16.90
C PHE A 56 6.91 -3.70 15.67
N ASN A 57 5.80 -3.66 14.92
CA ASN A 57 5.59 -2.63 13.92
C ASN A 57 5.24 -1.32 14.62
N ILE A 58 5.43 -0.21 13.90
CA ILE A 58 5.37 1.12 14.48
C ILE A 58 4.15 1.86 13.92
N PHE A 59 3.33 2.42 14.81
CA PHE A 59 2.35 3.41 14.41
C PHE A 59 2.84 4.80 14.82
N VAL A 60 3.00 5.67 13.83
CA VAL A 60 3.44 7.06 13.98
C VAL A 60 2.23 7.96 13.93
N LEU A 61 1.89 8.58 15.05
CA LEU A 61 0.75 9.47 15.13
C LEU A 61 1.17 10.92 15.45
N GLY A 62 0.35 11.85 15.03
CA GLY A 62 0.54 13.29 15.25
C GLY A 62 -0.27 14.09 14.24
N GLN A 63 -0.33 15.40 14.45
CA GLN A 63 -0.97 16.31 13.49
C GLN A 63 -0.15 16.44 12.21
N VAL A 64 -0.81 16.82 11.12
CA VAL A 64 -0.13 17.12 9.85
C VAL A 64 0.84 18.29 10.09
N GLY A 65 2.03 18.22 9.47
CA GLY A 65 3.03 19.27 9.61
C GLY A 65 3.98 19.15 10.79
N THR A 66 3.83 18.12 11.66
CA THR A 66 4.75 17.89 12.80
C THR A 66 6.04 17.15 12.41
N GLY A 67 6.27 16.91 11.12
CA GLY A 67 7.51 16.31 10.62
C GLY A 67 7.56 14.77 10.69
N ARG A 68 6.42 14.09 10.91
CA ARG A 68 6.32 12.62 11.03
C ARG A 68 7.04 11.87 9.90
N SER A 69 6.61 12.09 8.67
CA SER A 69 7.12 11.37 7.50
C SER A 69 8.60 11.67 7.24
N THR A 70 9.05 12.90 7.50
CA THR A 70 10.45 13.31 7.36
C THR A 70 11.35 12.59 8.38
N MET A 71 10.94 12.55 9.65
CA MET A 71 11.69 11.85 10.70
C MET A 71 11.73 10.35 10.46
N VAL A 72 10.59 9.75 10.13
CA VAL A 72 10.51 8.32 9.80
C VAL A 72 11.48 7.98 8.68
N ARG A 73 11.40 8.70 7.56
CA ARG A 73 12.28 8.45 6.41
C ARG A 73 13.73 8.54 6.79
N ARG A 74 14.14 9.61 7.47
CA ARG A 74 15.53 9.85 7.89
C ARG A 74 16.05 8.73 8.80
N LEU A 75 15.31 8.38 9.87
CA LEU A 75 15.73 7.35 10.82
C LEU A 75 15.77 5.96 10.18
N VAL A 76 14.79 5.66 9.33
CA VAL A 76 14.76 4.39 8.56
C VAL A 76 15.94 4.32 7.58
N GLU A 77 16.27 5.41 6.87
CA GLU A 77 17.44 5.48 5.98
C GLU A 77 18.75 5.27 6.72
N GLU A 78 18.90 5.91 7.88
CA GLU A 78 20.10 5.74 8.73
C GLU A 78 20.25 4.30 9.18
N LYS A 79 19.16 3.69 9.67
CA LYS A 79 19.16 2.30 10.14
C LYS A 79 19.37 1.29 9.01
N ALA A 80 18.73 1.50 7.89
CA ALA A 80 18.81 0.61 6.72
C ALA A 80 20.21 0.54 6.13
N LYS A 81 20.97 1.65 6.12
CA LYS A 81 22.36 1.68 5.64
C LYS A 81 23.29 0.76 6.42
N GLY A 82 23.04 0.55 7.71
CA GLY A 82 23.81 -0.32 8.59
C GLY A 82 23.34 -1.77 8.63
N ALA A 83 22.22 -2.09 8.02
CA ALA A 83 21.64 -3.43 8.01
C ALA A 83 22.21 -4.29 6.88
N PRO A 84 22.20 -5.63 7.02
CA PRO A 84 22.60 -6.53 5.94
C PRO A 84 21.63 -6.44 4.75
N THR A 85 22.16 -6.61 3.54
CA THR A 85 21.33 -6.73 2.33
C THR A 85 20.55 -8.05 2.38
N PRO A 86 19.22 -8.07 2.15
CA PRO A 86 18.42 -9.27 2.19
C PRO A 86 18.68 -10.18 0.99
N PRO A 87 18.30 -11.49 1.10
CA PRO A 87 18.39 -12.44 0.00
C PRO A 87 17.49 -12.04 -1.18
N ASP A 88 17.90 -12.45 -2.39
CA ASP A 88 17.03 -12.42 -3.55
C ASP A 88 15.98 -13.52 -3.47
N TRP A 89 14.81 -13.29 -4.05
CA TRP A 89 13.77 -14.29 -4.24
C TRP A 89 13.40 -14.38 -5.71
N VAL A 90 13.36 -15.61 -6.20
CA VAL A 90 12.98 -15.88 -7.60
C VAL A 90 11.88 -16.91 -7.66
N TYR A 91 10.98 -16.79 -8.64
CA TYR A 91 10.08 -17.87 -9.02
C TYR A 91 10.62 -18.60 -10.25
N VAL A 92 10.55 -19.90 -10.20
CA VAL A 92 10.86 -20.82 -11.28
C VAL A 92 9.66 -21.72 -11.58
N ASN A 93 9.65 -22.32 -12.77
CA ASN A 93 8.64 -23.30 -13.13
C ASN A 93 8.71 -24.52 -12.22
N ASN A 94 7.56 -25.03 -11.84
CA ASN A 94 7.42 -26.33 -11.19
C ASN A 94 7.02 -27.36 -12.25
N PHE A 95 7.93 -28.23 -12.65
CA PHE A 95 7.69 -29.20 -13.71
C PHE A 95 6.69 -30.29 -13.33
N ALA A 96 6.48 -30.51 -12.01
CA ALA A 96 5.46 -31.46 -11.52
C ALA A 96 4.05 -30.85 -11.52
N ASP A 97 3.92 -29.56 -11.20
CA ASP A 97 2.64 -28.83 -11.16
C ASP A 97 2.86 -27.36 -11.58
N PRO A 98 2.76 -27.03 -12.87
CA PRO A 98 2.99 -25.68 -13.37
C PRO A 98 2.07 -24.60 -12.77
N ALA A 99 0.93 -25.01 -12.16
CA ALA A 99 0.05 -24.08 -11.47
C ALA A 99 0.64 -23.58 -10.14
N LYS A 100 1.69 -24.24 -9.63
CA LYS A 100 2.36 -23.92 -8.36
C LYS A 100 3.84 -23.59 -8.56
N PRO A 101 4.19 -22.42 -9.08
CA PRO A 101 5.57 -21.99 -9.24
C PRO A 101 6.35 -22.07 -7.91
N ARG A 102 7.60 -22.54 -7.97
CA ARG A 102 8.47 -22.66 -6.79
C ARG A 102 9.19 -21.35 -6.50
N ALA A 103 9.30 -21.00 -5.22
CA ALA A 103 10.08 -19.87 -4.75
C ALA A 103 11.46 -20.33 -4.27
N ILE A 104 12.53 -19.77 -4.83
CA ILE A 104 13.91 -20.08 -4.43
C ILE A 104 14.54 -18.83 -3.81
N SER A 105 15.21 -19.03 -2.65
CA SER A 105 15.97 -18.00 -1.96
C SER A 105 17.44 -18.06 -2.32
N LEU A 106 18.02 -16.92 -2.69
CA LEU A 106 19.43 -16.80 -3.10
C LEU A 106 20.13 -15.66 -2.36
N PRO A 107 21.44 -15.74 -2.12
CA PRO A 107 22.21 -14.60 -1.66
C PRO A 107 22.03 -13.36 -2.54
N PRO A 108 22.21 -12.14 -1.96
CA PRO A 108 22.01 -10.89 -2.67
C PRO A 108 22.78 -10.83 -4.01
N GLY A 109 22.08 -10.52 -5.10
CA GLY A 109 22.63 -10.39 -6.43
C GLY A 109 22.71 -11.68 -7.25
N LEU A 110 22.57 -12.86 -6.61
CA LEU A 110 22.62 -14.14 -7.33
C LEU A 110 21.34 -14.46 -8.09
N GLY A 111 20.18 -13.94 -7.68
CA GLY A 111 18.94 -14.10 -8.43
C GLY A 111 19.01 -13.48 -9.83
N CYS A 112 19.58 -12.27 -9.94
CA CYS A 112 19.84 -11.64 -11.23
C CYS A 112 20.87 -12.39 -12.08
N GLN A 113 21.86 -12.99 -11.43
CA GLN A 113 22.85 -13.79 -12.13
C GLN A 113 22.24 -15.08 -12.66
N LEU A 114 21.48 -15.80 -11.84
CA LEU A 114 20.76 -17.01 -12.26
C LEU A 114 19.82 -16.72 -13.44
N ARG A 115 19.06 -15.62 -13.39
CA ARG A 115 18.22 -15.23 -14.53
C ARG A 115 19.02 -15.07 -15.83
N ARG A 116 20.15 -14.35 -15.79
CA ARG A 116 21.01 -14.15 -16.97
C ARG A 116 21.58 -15.46 -17.49
N ASP A 117 22.04 -16.31 -16.58
CA ASP A 117 22.61 -17.61 -16.94
C ASP A 117 21.57 -18.52 -17.58
N MET A 118 20.33 -18.53 -17.04
CA MET A 118 19.23 -19.29 -17.63
C MET A 118 18.76 -18.70 -18.97
N ASP A 119 18.74 -17.39 -19.14
CA ASP A 119 18.46 -16.76 -20.44
C ASP A 119 19.54 -17.18 -21.47
N GLN A 120 20.82 -17.23 -21.08
CA GLN A 120 21.90 -17.71 -21.93
C GLN A 120 21.79 -19.21 -22.25
N LEU A 121 21.39 -20.02 -21.26
CA LEU A 121 21.11 -21.43 -21.48
C LEU A 121 20.03 -21.60 -22.54
N VAL A 122 18.89 -20.93 -22.40
CA VAL A 122 17.77 -21.00 -23.34
C VAL A 122 18.22 -20.63 -24.77
N GLU A 123 19.02 -19.58 -24.95
CA GLU A 123 19.55 -19.20 -26.26
C GLU A 123 20.55 -20.24 -26.82
N SER A 124 21.32 -20.90 -25.95
CA SER A 124 22.20 -21.99 -26.34
C SER A 124 21.41 -23.23 -26.74
N LEU A 125 20.35 -23.59 -26.00
CA LEU A 125 19.47 -24.69 -26.35
C LEU A 125 18.80 -24.50 -27.71
N LYS A 126 18.27 -23.31 -28.00
CA LYS A 126 17.67 -22.95 -29.31
C LYS A 126 18.64 -23.14 -30.48
N ARG A 127 19.92 -22.97 -30.25
CA ARG A 127 20.93 -23.05 -31.30
C ARG A 127 21.51 -24.46 -31.46
N GLU A 128 21.85 -25.10 -30.33
CA GLU A 128 22.65 -26.32 -30.36
C GLU A 128 21.80 -27.59 -30.53
N ILE A 129 20.58 -27.63 -29.99
CA ILE A 129 19.71 -28.79 -30.16
C ILE A 129 19.31 -29.01 -31.64
N PRO A 130 18.81 -28.00 -32.40
CA PRO A 130 18.57 -28.19 -33.84
C PRO A 130 19.81 -28.65 -34.63
N ARG A 131 20.95 -28.06 -34.34
CA ARG A 131 22.24 -28.45 -34.98
C ARG A 131 22.60 -29.90 -34.71
N ALA A 132 22.37 -30.42 -33.52
CA ALA A 132 22.63 -31.80 -33.19
C ALA A 132 21.74 -32.74 -34.01
N PHE A 133 20.48 -32.39 -34.23
CA PHE A 133 19.55 -33.15 -35.08
C PHE A 133 19.81 -33.02 -36.58
N GLU A 134 20.50 -31.97 -37.03
CA GLU A 134 20.95 -31.79 -38.41
C GLU A 134 22.29 -32.48 -38.69
N SER A 135 22.94 -33.07 -37.69
CA SER A 135 24.25 -33.73 -37.87
C SER A 135 24.18 -34.98 -38.77
N GLU A 136 25.26 -35.22 -39.54
CA GLU A 136 25.35 -36.41 -40.40
C GLU A 136 25.27 -37.69 -39.58
N GLU A 137 25.82 -37.69 -38.37
CA GLU A 137 25.83 -38.86 -37.48
C GLU A 137 24.41 -39.26 -37.04
N TYR A 138 23.59 -38.28 -36.61
CA TYR A 138 22.18 -38.50 -36.28
C TYR A 138 21.39 -38.99 -37.49
N ALA A 139 21.58 -38.36 -38.65
CA ALA A 139 20.91 -38.74 -39.89
C ALA A 139 21.24 -40.20 -40.32
N GLN A 140 22.53 -40.63 -40.16
CA GLN A 140 22.90 -42.00 -40.43
C GLN A 140 22.29 -42.99 -39.44
N GLN A 141 22.27 -42.70 -38.14
CA GLN A 141 21.70 -43.57 -37.12
C GLN A 141 20.17 -43.71 -37.31
N LYS A 142 19.44 -42.62 -37.58
CA LYS A 142 18.01 -42.61 -37.92
C LYS A 142 17.72 -43.41 -39.16
N ALA A 143 18.52 -43.25 -40.24
CA ALA A 143 18.40 -44.00 -41.49
C ALA A 143 18.63 -45.51 -41.28
N ASN A 144 19.59 -45.88 -40.42
CA ASN A 144 19.86 -47.28 -40.09
C ASN A 144 18.68 -47.93 -39.35
N ILE A 145 18.12 -47.27 -38.34
CA ILE A 145 16.95 -47.74 -37.61
C ILE A 145 15.75 -47.90 -38.55
N SER A 146 15.50 -46.90 -39.41
CA SER A 146 14.42 -46.96 -40.40
C SER A 146 14.62 -48.08 -41.44
N ARG A 147 15.85 -48.29 -41.89
CA ARG A 147 16.18 -49.40 -42.82
C ARG A 147 15.96 -50.75 -42.18
N GLN A 148 16.42 -50.93 -40.92
CA GLN A 148 16.22 -52.19 -40.19
C GLN A 148 14.73 -52.49 -39.99
N LEU A 149 13.91 -51.48 -39.67
CA LEU A 149 12.45 -51.63 -39.60
C LEU A 149 11.84 -52.07 -40.90
N GLN A 150 12.20 -51.40 -42.01
CA GLN A 150 11.71 -51.69 -43.34
C GLN A 150 12.09 -53.12 -43.80
N GLU A 151 13.33 -53.55 -43.54
CA GLU A 151 13.80 -54.90 -43.82
C GLU A 151 13.00 -55.95 -43.01
N GLN A 152 12.82 -55.72 -41.70
CA GLN A 152 12.01 -56.61 -40.86
C GLN A 152 10.56 -56.67 -41.26
N GLU A 153 9.92 -55.56 -41.57
CA GLU A 153 8.52 -55.51 -42.08
C GLU A 153 8.39 -56.23 -43.38
N SER A 154 9.33 -55.97 -44.31
CA SER A 154 9.32 -56.64 -45.63
C SER A 154 9.48 -58.14 -45.47
N GLN A 155 10.34 -58.59 -44.56
CA GLN A 155 10.55 -60.03 -44.30
C GLN A 155 9.31 -60.67 -43.69
N ILE A 156 8.69 -60.04 -42.71
CA ILE A 156 7.46 -60.52 -42.06
C ILE A 156 6.29 -60.59 -43.06
N LEU A 157 6.15 -59.57 -43.89
CA LEU A 157 5.09 -59.53 -44.92
C LEU A 157 5.35 -60.53 -46.06
N SER A 158 6.61 -60.71 -46.51
CA SER A 158 6.96 -61.72 -47.53
C SER A 158 6.72 -63.15 -47.06
N ASP A 159 7.02 -63.41 -45.80
CA ASP A 159 6.75 -64.72 -45.19
C ASP A 159 5.22 -64.97 -45.10
N LEU A 160 4.42 -63.97 -44.79
CA LEU A 160 2.98 -64.02 -44.78
C LEU A 160 2.43 -64.27 -46.18
N GLU A 161 2.95 -63.51 -47.20
CA GLU A 161 2.58 -63.74 -48.59
C GLU A 161 2.90 -65.14 -49.08
N ARG A 162 4.08 -65.67 -48.74
CA ARG A 162 4.48 -67.03 -49.08
C ARG A 162 3.57 -68.08 -48.46
N GLN A 163 3.17 -67.89 -47.18
CA GLN A 163 2.23 -68.78 -46.45
C GLN A 163 0.83 -68.69 -47.08
N ALA A 164 0.38 -67.51 -47.42
CA ALA A 164 -0.91 -67.31 -48.09
C ALA A 164 -0.94 -67.97 -49.49
N ARG A 165 0.13 -67.78 -50.30
CA ARG A 165 0.23 -68.42 -51.64
C ARG A 165 0.28 -69.93 -51.55
N GLN A 166 1.00 -70.51 -50.57
CA GLN A 166 1.01 -71.98 -50.39
C GLN A 166 -0.38 -72.59 -50.12
N ARG A 167 -1.30 -71.74 -49.57
CA ARG A 167 -2.68 -72.13 -49.31
C ARG A 167 -3.67 -71.66 -50.35
N GLY A 168 -3.20 -71.10 -51.50
CA GLY A 168 -4.04 -70.64 -52.58
C GLY A 168 -4.68 -69.25 -52.43
N TYR A 169 -4.10 -68.41 -51.57
CA TYR A 169 -4.55 -67.04 -51.29
C TYR A 169 -3.49 -65.98 -51.61
N GLY A 170 -3.92 -64.85 -52.13
CA GLY A 170 -3.13 -63.65 -52.32
C GLY A 170 -3.49 -62.61 -51.27
N LEU A 171 -2.54 -61.71 -50.97
CA LEU A 171 -2.74 -60.53 -50.08
C LEU A 171 -2.99 -59.31 -50.99
N ALA A 172 -4.17 -58.70 -50.90
CA ALA A 172 -4.46 -57.44 -51.55
C ALA A 172 -4.41 -56.28 -50.50
N ARG A 173 -3.65 -55.20 -50.77
CA ARG A 173 -3.67 -53.99 -49.96
C ARG A 173 -4.80 -53.08 -50.41
N THR A 174 -5.73 -52.79 -49.52
CA THR A 174 -6.82 -51.86 -49.72
C THR A 174 -6.72 -50.66 -48.77
N PRO A 175 -7.37 -49.53 -49.03
CA PRO A 175 -7.41 -48.41 -48.12
C PRO A 175 -7.97 -48.78 -46.72
N MET A 176 -8.72 -49.85 -46.60
CA MET A 176 -9.30 -50.35 -45.34
C MET A 176 -8.43 -51.42 -44.64
N GLY A 177 -7.29 -51.82 -45.24
CA GLY A 177 -6.35 -52.80 -44.67
C GLY A 177 -5.95 -53.90 -45.67
N THR A 178 -5.20 -54.89 -45.16
CA THR A 178 -4.79 -56.06 -45.95
C THR A 178 -5.92 -57.07 -45.99
N MET A 179 -6.44 -57.39 -47.18
CA MET A 179 -7.47 -58.40 -47.40
C MET A 179 -6.88 -59.64 -48.03
N LEU A 180 -7.40 -60.80 -47.65
CA LEU A 180 -7.11 -62.07 -48.27
C LEU A 180 -7.98 -62.19 -49.53
N VAL A 181 -7.36 -62.46 -50.66
CA VAL A 181 -8.03 -62.70 -51.92
C VAL A 181 -7.62 -64.09 -52.44
N ARG A 182 -8.57 -64.95 -52.66
CA ARG A 182 -8.29 -66.28 -53.22
C ARG A 182 -7.77 -66.19 -54.63
N THR A 183 -6.76 -66.97 -54.92
CA THR A 183 -6.11 -67.00 -56.25
C THR A 183 -6.25 -68.38 -56.89
N SER A 184 -6.40 -68.39 -58.22
CA SER A 184 -6.29 -69.58 -59.02
C SER A 184 -4.89 -70.16 -59.03
N PRO A 185 -4.69 -71.39 -59.49
CA PRO A 185 -3.33 -71.96 -59.68
C PRO A 185 -2.43 -71.13 -60.64
N SER A 186 -3.03 -70.27 -61.47
CA SER A 186 -2.32 -69.30 -62.29
C SER A 186 -1.99 -68.00 -61.57
N GLY A 187 -2.43 -67.78 -60.28
CA GLY A 187 -2.17 -66.59 -59.52
C GLY A 187 -3.15 -65.42 -59.67
N GLU A 188 -4.20 -65.58 -60.45
CA GLU A 188 -5.20 -64.56 -60.66
C GLU A 188 -6.36 -64.70 -59.63
N PRO A 189 -7.03 -63.59 -59.22
CA PRO A 189 -8.13 -63.65 -58.28
C PRO A 189 -9.27 -64.52 -58.81
N LEU A 190 -9.73 -65.44 -57.95
CA LEU A 190 -10.94 -66.31 -58.33
C LEU A 190 -12.22 -65.46 -58.45
N THR A 191 -12.90 -65.68 -59.51
CA THR A 191 -14.21 -65.02 -59.74
C THR A 191 -15.34 -65.73 -58.94
N GLU A 192 -16.39 -65.00 -58.59
CA GLU A 192 -17.57 -65.47 -57.84
C GLU A 192 -18.21 -66.75 -58.50
N ARG A 193 -18.14 -66.84 -59.87
CA ARG A 193 -18.65 -68.00 -60.62
C ARG A 193 -17.80 -69.26 -60.47
N GLU A 194 -16.53 -69.13 -60.26
CA GLU A 194 -15.61 -70.25 -59.99
C GLU A 194 -15.77 -70.77 -58.56
N TYR A 195 -16.00 -69.88 -57.60
CA TYR A 195 -16.28 -70.23 -56.20
C TYR A 195 -17.59 -71.01 -56.06
N GLN A 196 -18.62 -70.65 -56.78
CA GLN A 196 -19.91 -71.34 -56.74
C GLN A 196 -19.88 -72.77 -57.29
N ARG A 197 -18.87 -73.19 -58.06
CA ARG A 197 -18.69 -74.53 -58.61
C ARG A 197 -18.06 -75.56 -57.68
N LEU A 198 -17.56 -75.10 -56.53
CA LEU A 198 -16.98 -76.01 -55.54
C LEU A 198 -18.05 -76.83 -54.82
N SER A 199 -17.70 -78.07 -54.45
CA SER A 199 -18.57 -78.94 -53.65
C SER A 199 -18.74 -78.46 -52.23
N THR A 200 -19.78 -78.89 -51.53
CA THR A 200 -20.13 -78.49 -50.18
C THR A 200 -18.99 -78.82 -49.17
N GLY A 201 -18.26 -79.91 -49.37
CA GLY A 201 -17.10 -80.30 -48.54
C GLY A 201 -15.89 -79.40 -48.77
N GLU A 202 -15.55 -79.07 -50.01
CA GLU A 202 -14.51 -78.16 -50.40
C GLU A 202 -14.74 -76.71 -49.88
N LYS A 203 -16.03 -76.29 -49.84
CA LYS A 203 -16.37 -74.97 -49.23
C LYS A 203 -16.15 -74.94 -47.70
N GLN A 204 -16.46 -76.06 -47.02
CA GLN A 204 -16.21 -76.11 -45.54
C GLN A 204 -14.71 -76.17 -45.17
N GLU A 205 -13.91 -76.93 -45.97
CA GLU A 205 -12.47 -76.95 -45.78
C GLU A 205 -11.86 -75.56 -46.07
N GLU A 206 -12.38 -74.87 -47.02
CA GLU A 206 -11.96 -73.52 -47.40
C GLU A 206 -12.32 -72.45 -46.37
N GLU A 207 -13.55 -72.45 -45.85
CA GLU A 207 -13.95 -71.50 -44.79
C GLU A 207 -13.09 -71.69 -43.56
N THR A 208 -12.67 -72.93 -43.25
CA THR A 208 -11.76 -73.19 -42.10
C THR A 208 -10.35 -72.69 -42.39
N ALA A 209 -9.83 -72.94 -43.62
CA ALA A 209 -8.51 -72.46 -44.02
C ALA A 209 -8.44 -70.92 -44.14
N GLU A 210 -9.50 -70.27 -44.59
CA GLU A 210 -9.63 -68.81 -44.65
C GLU A 210 -9.65 -68.22 -43.24
N ARG A 211 -10.40 -68.80 -42.31
CA ARG A 211 -10.49 -68.35 -40.93
C ARG A 211 -9.14 -68.45 -40.21
N ASP A 212 -8.45 -69.62 -40.39
CA ASP A 212 -7.09 -69.80 -39.86
C ASP A 212 -6.08 -68.78 -40.44
N LEU A 213 -6.18 -68.51 -41.74
CA LEU A 213 -5.29 -67.57 -42.41
C LEU A 213 -5.61 -66.11 -42.02
N GLN A 214 -6.90 -65.74 -41.83
CA GLN A 214 -7.31 -64.44 -41.28
C GLN A 214 -6.76 -64.24 -39.89
N GLN A 215 -6.76 -65.30 -39.05
CA GLN A 215 -6.14 -65.24 -37.70
C GLN A 215 -4.62 -65.08 -37.77
N GLN A 216 -3.95 -65.71 -38.74
CA GLN A 216 -2.51 -65.51 -38.97
C GLN A 216 -2.19 -64.14 -39.52
N VAL A 217 -3.01 -63.56 -40.41
CA VAL A 217 -2.89 -62.18 -40.89
C VAL A 217 -3.01 -61.22 -39.70
N ALA A 218 -4.03 -61.38 -38.85
CA ALA A 218 -4.24 -60.56 -37.66
C ALA A 218 -3.05 -60.65 -36.71
N GLY A 219 -2.55 -61.85 -36.44
CA GLY A 219 -1.35 -62.09 -35.61
C GLY A 219 -0.09 -61.47 -36.21
N THR A 220 0.07 -61.53 -37.53
CA THR A 220 1.20 -60.94 -38.23
C THR A 220 1.18 -59.39 -38.21
N LEU A 221 0.02 -58.80 -38.42
CA LEU A 221 -0.19 -57.35 -38.32
C LEU A 221 0.11 -56.84 -36.90
N THR A 222 -0.25 -57.65 -35.89
CA THR A 222 0.10 -57.34 -34.50
C THR A 222 1.63 -57.35 -34.29
N LYS A 223 2.34 -58.30 -34.91
CA LYS A 223 3.84 -58.34 -34.86
C LYS A 223 4.45 -57.12 -35.60
N VAL A 224 3.91 -56.71 -36.75
CA VAL A 224 4.37 -55.53 -37.47
C VAL A 224 4.19 -54.26 -36.60
N ARG A 225 3.00 -54.08 -35.98
CA ARG A 225 2.74 -52.97 -35.08
C ARG A 225 3.70 -52.98 -33.87
N ALA A 226 3.98 -54.16 -33.34
CA ALA A 226 4.95 -54.27 -32.21
C ALA A 226 6.38 -53.85 -32.65
N ARG A 227 6.80 -54.19 -33.88
CA ARG A 227 8.11 -53.77 -34.41
C ARG A 227 8.14 -52.27 -34.71
N GLN A 228 7.07 -51.73 -35.26
CA GLN A 228 6.94 -50.25 -35.44
C GLN A 228 7.06 -49.52 -34.12
N LYS A 229 6.34 -50.00 -33.09
CA LYS A 229 6.46 -49.44 -31.76
C LYS A 229 7.91 -49.55 -31.20
N GLN A 230 8.53 -50.70 -31.33
CA GLN A 230 9.94 -50.90 -30.87
C GLN A 230 10.92 -49.97 -31.62
N ALA A 231 10.76 -49.76 -32.90
CA ALA A 231 11.59 -48.83 -33.65
C ALA A 231 11.34 -47.37 -33.23
N GLN A 232 10.07 -47.00 -32.96
CA GLN A 232 9.72 -45.68 -32.44
C GLN A 232 10.35 -45.44 -31.06
N ASP A 233 10.28 -46.46 -30.18
CA ASP A 233 10.91 -46.40 -28.84
C ASP A 233 12.43 -46.23 -28.97
N THR A 234 13.10 -46.90 -29.95
CA THR A 234 14.52 -46.80 -30.24
C THR A 234 14.88 -45.40 -30.80
N LEU A 235 14.04 -44.83 -31.66
CA LEU A 235 14.19 -43.46 -32.16
C LEU A 235 14.08 -42.43 -31.05
N ASN A 236 13.08 -42.58 -30.16
CA ASN A 236 12.93 -41.70 -29.02
C ASN A 236 14.13 -41.77 -28.06
N GLU A 237 14.72 -42.95 -27.87
CA GLU A 237 15.90 -43.11 -27.05
C GLU A 237 17.14 -42.47 -27.71
N LEU A 238 17.29 -42.59 -29.06
CA LEU A 238 18.30 -41.90 -29.81
C LEU A 238 18.19 -40.37 -29.68
N ASP A 239 16.95 -39.86 -29.79
CA ASP A 239 16.66 -38.44 -29.66
C ASP A 239 17.07 -37.92 -28.28
N ARG A 240 16.72 -38.68 -27.19
CA ARG A 240 17.16 -38.38 -25.83
C ARG A 240 18.70 -38.34 -25.69
N GLN A 241 19.38 -39.33 -26.24
CA GLN A 241 20.84 -39.40 -26.15
C GLN A 241 21.52 -38.24 -26.88
N VAL A 242 21.05 -37.91 -28.08
CA VAL A 242 21.56 -36.77 -28.87
C VAL A 242 21.31 -35.46 -28.17
N THR A 243 20.10 -35.26 -27.60
CA THR A 243 19.76 -34.08 -26.84
C THR A 243 20.63 -33.97 -25.58
N ALA A 244 20.73 -35.04 -24.79
CA ALA A 244 21.55 -35.08 -23.59
C ALA A 244 23.02 -34.75 -23.86
N PHE A 245 23.57 -35.24 -24.98
CA PHE A 245 24.95 -34.91 -25.41
C PHE A 245 25.06 -33.43 -25.79
N ALA A 246 24.10 -32.89 -26.57
CA ALA A 246 24.12 -31.51 -27.04
C ALA A 246 24.07 -30.50 -25.91
N ILE A 247 23.29 -30.79 -24.83
CA ILE A 247 23.08 -29.85 -23.72
C ILE A 247 24.00 -30.10 -22.54
N GLY A 248 24.59 -31.30 -22.41
CA GLY A 248 25.29 -31.78 -21.23
C GLY A 248 26.24 -30.75 -20.64
N HIS A 249 27.20 -30.27 -21.43
CA HIS A 249 28.21 -29.33 -20.95
C HIS A 249 27.66 -27.98 -20.49
N PHE A 250 26.56 -27.48 -21.09
CA PHE A 250 25.93 -26.20 -20.64
C PHE A 250 25.27 -26.33 -19.29
N VAL A 251 24.56 -27.45 -19.06
CA VAL A 251 23.89 -27.70 -17.80
C VAL A 251 24.91 -28.09 -16.72
N ASP A 252 25.92 -28.92 -17.05
CA ASP A 252 26.98 -29.29 -16.10
C ASP A 252 27.77 -28.08 -15.61
N ASP A 253 28.05 -27.08 -16.47
CA ASP A 253 28.69 -25.83 -16.09
C ASP A 253 27.82 -25.02 -15.10
N LEU A 254 26.50 -24.98 -15.29
CA LEU A 254 25.59 -24.31 -14.38
C LEU A 254 25.44 -25.07 -13.07
N GLU A 255 25.29 -26.40 -13.10
CA GLU A 255 25.25 -27.24 -11.91
C GLU A 255 26.51 -27.07 -11.05
N ALA A 256 27.70 -27.08 -11.68
CA ALA A 256 28.96 -26.82 -11.00
C ALA A 256 29.02 -25.41 -10.37
N LYS A 257 28.48 -24.40 -11.07
CA LYS A 257 28.43 -23.02 -10.58
C LYS A 257 27.52 -22.86 -9.38
N TYR A 258 26.39 -23.55 -9.37
CA TYR A 258 25.34 -23.42 -8.34
C TYR A 258 25.31 -24.60 -7.35
N ALA A 259 26.29 -25.48 -7.35
CA ALA A 259 26.37 -26.71 -6.52
C ALA A 259 26.20 -26.47 -5.00
N GLN A 260 26.46 -25.26 -4.49
CA GLN A 260 26.28 -24.91 -3.10
C GLN A 260 24.83 -24.52 -2.73
N TYR A 261 23.92 -24.44 -3.73
CA TYR A 261 22.52 -24.03 -3.57
C TYR A 261 21.59 -25.17 -3.99
N ALA A 262 21.25 -26.03 -3.04
CA ALA A 262 20.52 -27.29 -3.29
C ALA A 262 19.19 -27.08 -4.06
N GLU A 263 18.44 -26.00 -3.78
CA GLU A 263 17.19 -25.70 -4.48
C GLU A 263 17.39 -25.33 -5.96
N VAL A 264 18.52 -24.69 -6.29
CA VAL A 264 18.89 -24.38 -7.69
C VAL A 264 19.40 -25.64 -8.39
N GLU A 265 20.20 -26.46 -7.73
CA GLU A 265 20.68 -27.75 -8.26
C GLU A 265 19.51 -28.65 -8.65
N GLU A 266 18.53 -28.81 -7.75
CA GLU A 266 17.30 -29.57 -8.02
C GLU A 266 16.53 -29.01 -9.23
N TYR A 267 16.39 -27.68 -9.30
CA TYR A 267 15.73 -27.01 -10.44
C TYR A 267 16.48 -27.27 -11.76
N LEU A 268 17.81 -27.19 -11.79
CA LEU A 268 18.62 -27.44 -12.98
C LEU A 268 18.54 -28.91 -13.44
N GLU A 269 18.47 -29.86 -12.50
CA GLU A 269 18.22 -31.28 -12.82
C GLU A 269 16.84 -31.48 -13.44
N GLU A 270 15.80 -30.81 -12.93
CA GLU A 270 14.46 -30.83 -13.52
C GLU A 270 14.45 -30.22 -14.93
N VAL A 271 15.11 -29.07 -15.12
CA VAL A 271 15.31 -28.46 -16.46
C VAL A 271 16.00 -29.41 -17.40
N ARG A 272 17.11 -30.04 -16.99
CA ARG A 272 17.84 -31.05 -17.79
C ARG A 272 16.91 -32.16 -18.26
N ARG A 273 16.13 -32.71 -17.33
CA ARG A 273 15.21 -33.82 -17.62
C ARG A 273 14.10 -33.40 -18.59
N ASP A 274 13.50 -32.25 -18.35
CA ASP A 274 12.42 -31.75 -19.20
C ASP A 274 12.89 -31.39 -20.61
N VAL A 275 14.07 -30.78 -20.76
CA VAL A 275 14.66 -30.49 -22.08
C VAL A 275 14.94 -31.78 -22.86
N ILE A 276 15.45 -32.83 -22.22
CA ILE A 276 15.70 -34.12 -22.84
C ILE A 276 14.37 -34.79 -23.25
N ASP A 277 13.38 -34.77 -22.38
CA ASP A 277 12.07 -35.39 -22.65
C ASP A 277 11.22 -34.63 -23.67
N SER A 278 11.47 -33.32 -23.81
CA SER A 278 10.75 -32.42 -24.72
C SER A 278 11.58 -31.97 -25.93
N ALA A 279 12.54 -32.79 -26.37
CA ALA A 279 13.44 -32.48 -27.47
C ALA A 279 12.70 -32.10 -28.79
N ASP A 280 11.48 -32.61 -28.97
CA ASP A 280 10.64 -32.31 -30.15
C ASP A 280 10.27 -30.81 -30.28
N VAL A 281 10.19 -30.08 -29.15
CA VAL A 281 9.89 -28.64 -29.12
C VAL A 281 10.98 -27.84 -29.85
N PHE A 282 12.22 -28.33 -29.87
CA PHE A 282 13.37 -27.64 -30.47
C PHE A 282 13.60 -28.00 -31.93
N ARG A 283 12.75 -28.85 -32.57
CA ARG A 283 12.97 -29.29 -33.98
C ARG A 283 12.38 -28.30 -34.97
N PRO A 284 13.11 -27.93 -36.02
CA PRO A 284 12.60 -27.06 -37.10
C PRO A 284 11.35 -27.61 -37.81
N GLU A 285 11.18 -28.93 -37.84
CA GLU A 285 10.03 -29.60 -38.47
C GLU A 285 8.70 -29.38 -37.71
N ALA A 286 8.77 -29.03 -36.41
CA ALA A 286 7.59 -28.71 -35.62
C ALA A 286 6.91 -27.41 -36.07
N GLU A 287 7.65 -26.48 -36.66
CA GLU A 287 7.11 -25.23 -37.22
C GLU A 287 6.26 -25.47 -38.48
N GLN A 288 6.47 -26.57 -39.21
CA GLN A 288 5.75 -26.90 -40.46
C GLN A 288 4.50 -27.77 -40.25
N ALA A 289 4.32 -28.36 -39.08
CA ALA A 289 3.33 -29.39 -38.84
C ALA A 289 1.92 -28.89 -38.47
N ASN A 290 1.63 -27.60 -38.41
CA ASN A 290 0.32 -27.09 -38.07
C ASN A 290 -0.31 -26.26 -39.19
N PRO A 291 -0.92 -26.93 -40.21
CA PRO A 291 -1.54 -26.25 -41.36
C PRO A 291 -2.69 -25.31 -40.94
N LEU A 292 -3.32 -25.57 -39.79
CA LEU A 292 -4.41 -24.74 -39.26
C LEU A 292 -3.91 -23.41 -38.68
N ALA A 293 -2.72 -23.39 -38.11
CA ALA A 293 -2.08 -22.17 -37.59
C ALA A 293 -1.63 -21.24 -38.73
N GLN A 294 -1.13 -21.82 -39.84
CA GLN A 294 -0.81 -21.04 -41.04
C GLN A 294 -2.05 -20.44 -41.73
N MET A 295 -3.21 -21.13 -41.71
CA MET A 295 -4.45 -20.62 -42.27
C MET A 295 -5.08 -19.48 -41.44
N LEU A 296 -4.79 -19.39 -40.16
CA LEU A 296 -5.32 -18.36 -39.23
C LEU A 296 -4.44 -17.15 -39.10
N GLY A 297 -3.37 -16.99 -39.93
CA GLY A 297 -2.50 -15.81 -39.93
C GLY A 297 -1.54 -15.77 -38.73
N GLY A 298 -1.32 -16.90 -38.07
CA GLY A 298 -0.27 -17.04 -37.04
C GLY A 298 1.09 -17.02 -37.75
N GLY A 299 1.85 -15.95 -37.58
CA GLY A 299 3.28 -15.98 -37.84
C GLY A 299 3.93 -17.11 -37.05
N ALA A 300 5.15 -17.53 -37.46
CA ALA A 300 5.90 -18.59 -36.82
C ALA A 300 5.70 -18.54 -35.30
N GLN A 301 5.11 -19.60 -34.74
CA GLN A 301 4.82 -19.67 -33.31
C GLN A 301 6.16 -19.72 -32.61
N GLU A 302 6.56 -18.60 -32.01
CA GLU A 302 7.81 -18.52 -31.26
C GLU A 302 7.80 -19.65 -30.23
N MET A 303 8.87 -20.45 -30.24
CA MET A 303 9.03 -21.61 -29.37
C MET A 303 8.86 -21.17 -27.92
N ASP A 304 7.76 -21.60 -27.26
CA ASP A 304 7.51 -21.22 -25.87
C ASP A 304 8.45 -21.95 -24.92
N LEU A 305 9.54 -21.28 -24.64
CA LEU A 305 10.57 -21.71 -23.67
C LEU A 305 10.49 -20.91 -22.35
N SER A 306 9.35 -20.25 -22.11
CA SER A 306 9.12 -19.47 -20.89
C SER A 306 9.34 -20.29 -19.62
N ARG A 307 9.04 -21.60 -19.66
CA ARG A 307 9.21 -22.53 -18.54
C ARG A 307 10.64 -22.72 -18.03
N TYR A 308 11.66 -22.33 -18.83
CA TYR A 308 13.07 -22.38 -18.41
C TYR A 308 13.59 -21.02 -17.94
N LYS A 309 12.76 -19.97 -17.94
CA LYS A 309 13.14 -18.65 -17.48
C LYS A 309 13.10 -18.57 -15.95
N VAL A 310 13.72 -17.54 -15.40
CA VAL A 310 13.69 -17.21 -13.97
C VAL A 310 13.05 -15.86 -13.77
N ASN A 311 12.01 -15.78 -12.95
CA ASN A 311 11.34 -14.54 -12.59
C ASN A 311 11.87 -14.02 -11.26
N VAL A 312 12.64 -12.94 -11.27
CA VAL A 312 13.20 -12.30 -10.07
C VAL A 312 12.15 -11.39 -9.43
N ILE A 313 11.70 -11.76 -8.25
CA ILE A 313 10.66 -11.03 -7.49
C ILE A 313 11.28 -10.04 -6.51
N VAL A 314 12.33 -10.45 -5.79
CA VAL A 314 13.13 -9.58 -4.94
C VAL A 314 14.52 -9.49 -5.54
N ASP A 315 14.88 -8.29 -5.98
CA ASP A 315 16.15 -7.99 -6.64
C ASP A 315 17.01 -7.11 -5.74
N SER A 316 18.04 -7.70 -5.16
CA SER A 316 19.01 -7.02 -4.29
C SER A 316 20.34 -6.71 -5.02
N CYS A 317 20.41 -6.82 -6.36
CA CYS A 317 21.65 -6.66 -7.15
C CYS A 317 22.36 -5.32 -6.95
N GLN A 318 21.58 -4.24 -6.79
CA GLN A 318 22.11 -2.88 -6.59
C GLN A 318 21.88 -2.36 -5.17
N GLN A 319 21.22 -3.16 -4.32
CA GLN A 319 20.85 -2.78 -2.98
C GLN A 319 22.07 -2.77 -2.06
N LYS A 320 22.20 -1.68 -1.27
CA LYS A 320 23.17 -1.59 -0.18
C LYS A 320 22.40 -1.39 1.13
N GLY A 321 22.46 -2.39 2.02
CA GLY A 321 21.69 -2.41 3.25
C GLY A 321 20.25 -2.91 3.05
N ALA A 322 19.38 -2.66 4.03
CA ALA A 322 17.97 -3.08 3.98
C ALA A 322 17.15 -2.22 2.99
N PRO A 323 16.15 -2.78 2.30
CA PRO A 323 15.27 -2.03 1.42
C PRO A 323 14.33 -1.12 2.22
N ILE A 324 14.01 0.03 1.62
CA ILE A 324 13.02 0.98 2.14
C ILE A 324 12.00 1.23 1.04
N VAL A 325 10.77 0.86 1.31
CA VAL A 325 9.65 1.06 0.38
C VAL A 325 8.62 1.96 1.04
N ALA A 326 8.32 3.08 0.40
CA ALA A 326 7.20 3.94 0.74
C ALA A 326 6.13 3.77 -0.35
N GLU A 327 5.02 3.12 0.00
CA GLU A 327 3.94 2.87 -0.96
C GLU A 327 2.86 3.94 -0.79
N SER A 328 2.69 4.74 -1.83
CA SER A 328 1.73 5.86 -1.84
C SER A 328 0.31 5.47 -2.27
N ASN A 329 0.16 4.33 -2.93
CA ASN A 329 -1.13 3.80 -3.35
C ASN A 329 -1.27 2.35 -2.89
N PRO A 330 -1.48 2.10 -1.59
CA PRO A 330 -1.45 0.78 -0.99
C PRO A 330 -2.73 -0.03 -1.28
N THR A 331 -3.01 -0.29 -2.55
CA THR A 331 -4.07 -1.23 -2.94
C THR A 331 -3.64 -2.66 -2.60
N TYR A 332 -4.59 -3.59 -2.52
CA TYR A 332 -4.32 -5.00 -2.26
C TYR A 332 -3.20 -5.54 -3.18
N TYR A 333 -3.33 -5.33 -4.48
CA TYR A 333 -2.36 -5.82 -5.46
C TYR A 333 -1.00 -5.11 -5.38
N ASN A 334 -0.98 -3.82 -5.08
CA ASN A 334 0.27 -3.09 -4.88
C ASN A 334 1.00 -3.54 -3.61
N LEU A 335 0.27 -4.00 -2.58
CA LEU A 335 0.86 -4.53 -1.35
C LEU A 335 1.37 -5.96 -1.51
N ILE A 336 0.53 -6.86 -2.02
CA ILE A 336 0.77 -8.31 -2.05
C ILE A 336 1.43 -8.76 -3.36
N GLY A 337 1.19 -8.05 -4.47
CA GLY A 337 1.54 -8.49 -5.81
C GLY A 337 0.36 -9.11 -6.54
N GLN A 338 0.59 -9.47 -7.78
CA GLN A 338 -0.46 -10.03 -8.66
C GLN A 338 0.16 -10.94 -9.71
N VAL A 339 -0.68 -11.78 -10.29
CA VAL A 339 -0.38 -12.55 -11.49
C VAL A 339 -1.06 -11.87 -12.67
N GLU A 340 -0.27 -11.33 -13.60
CA GLU A 340 -0.80 -10.72 -14.83
C GLU A 340 -1.31 -11.78 -15.79
N GLN A 341 -2.37 -11.50 -16.48
CA GLN A 341 -2.94 -12.37 -17.49
C GLN A 341 -2.85 -11.72 -18.87
N GLU A 342 -2.58 -12.52 -19.90
CA GLU A 342 -2.48 -12.09 -21.28
C GLU A 342 -3.60 -12.73 -22.11
N ALA A 343 -4.26 -11.93 -22.93
CA ALA A 343 -5.30 -12.47 -23.82
C ALA A 343 -4.67 -13.08 -25.07
N GLN A 344 -4.71 -14.41 -25.18
CA GLN A 344 -4.27 -15.13 -26.37
C GLN A 344 -5.47 -15.88 -26.99
N PHE A 345 -5.78 -15.57 -28.25
CA PHE A 345 -6.89 -16.21 -29.00
C PHE A 345 -8.24 -16.20 -28.25
N GLY A 346 -8.51 -15.18 -27.43
CA GLY A 346 -9.77 -15.07 -26.68
C GLY A 346 -9.80 -15.82 -25.33
N ALA A 347 -8.72 -16.53 -24.98
CA ALA A 347 -8.52 -17.11 -23.66
C ALA A 347 -7.53 -16.26 -22.85
N LEU A 348 -7.71 -16.15 -21.53
CA LEU A 348 -6.74 -15.56 -20.64
C LEU A 348 -5.71 -16.62 -20.25
N VAL A 349 -4.45 -16.37 -20.58
CA VAL A 349 -3.31 -17.25 -20.29
C VAL A 349 -2.37 -16.55 -19.34
N THR A 350 -1.78 -17.31 -18.45
CA THR A 350 -0.73 -16.80 -17.53
C THR A 350 0.33 -17.86 -17.29
N ASP A 351 1.50 -17.41 -16.89
CA ASP A 351 2.60 -18.26 -16.45
C ASP A 351 3.36 -17.55 -15.30
N PHE A 352 4.31 -18.27 -14.67
CA PHE A 352 5.06 -17.74 -13.53
C PHE A 352 5.91 -16.50 -13.87
N THR A 353 6.23 -16.22 -15.12
CA THR A 353 6.95 -15.00 -15.53
C THR A 353 6.08 -13.75 -15.45
N LYS A 354 4.76 -13.92 -15.34
CA LYS A 354 3.77 -12.85 -15.19
C LYS A 354 3.50 -12.47 -13.74
N ILE A 355 4.14 -13.14 -12.78
CA ILE A 355 4.04 -12.79 -11.36
C ILE A 355 4.77 -11.47 -11.13
N ARG A 356 4.08 -10.49 -10.50
CA ARG A 356 4.61 -9.17 -10.16
C ARG A 356 4.72 -8.98 -8.66
N ALA A 357 5.86 -8.46 -8.25
CA ALA A 357 6.15 -8.16 -6.85
C ALA A 357 5.30 -7.02 -6.30
N GLY A 358 4.67 -7.22 -5.14
CA GLY A 358 4.06 -6.16 -4.35
C GLY A 358 5.07 -5.45 -3.43
N ALA A 359 4.58 -4.45 -2.68
CA ALA A 359 5.40 -3.65 -1.77
C ALA A 359 6.01 -4.49 -0.64
N PHE A 360 5.31 -5.52 -0.14
CA PHE A 360 5.85 -6.44 0.85
C PHE A 360 7.03 -7.25 0.32
N HIS A 361 7.00 -7.68 -0.94
CA HIS A 361 8.13 -8.35 -1.57
C HIS A 361 9.33 -7.41 -1.70
N LYS A 362 9.10 -6.19 -2.22
CA LYS A 362 10.14 -5.18 -2.40
C LYS A 362 10.78 -4.72 -1.08
N ALA A 363 9.99 -4.72 0.01
CA ALA A 363 10.42 -4.32 1.35
C ALA A 363 10.94 -5.50 2.20
N ASN A 364 10.98 -6.72 1.65
CA ASN A 364 11.35 -7.90 2.41
C ASN A 364 12.80 -7.82 2.92
N GLY A 365 13.01 -8.07 4.20
CA GLY A 365 14.26 -7.83 4.90
C GLY A 365 14.52 -6.37 5.29
N GLY A 366 13.52 -5.47 5.13
CA GLY A 366 13.66 -4.05 5.42
C GLY A 366 12.39 -3.38 5.95
N TYR A 367 12.06 -2.23 5.41
CA TYR A 367 11.03 -1.33 5.94
C TYR A 367 9.98 -1.00 4.89
N LEU A 368 8.70 -1.12 5.30
CA LEU A 368 7.55 -0.69 4.49
C LEU A 368 6.86 0.47 5.21
N ILE A 369 6.83 1.63 4.57
CA ILE A 369 6.21 2.86 5.09
C ILE A 369 4.87 3.05 4.37
N LEU A 370 3.79 3.20 5.14
CA LEU A 370 2.42 3.32 4.65
C LEU A 370 1.70 4.47 5.35
N GLU A 371 0.85 5.19 4.62
CA GLU A 371 -0.10 6.13 5.22
C GLU A 371 -1.36 5.37 5.67
N ALA A 372 -1.71 5.49 6.95
CA ALA A 372 -2.81 4.73 7.56
C ALA A 372 -4.16 5.01 6.88
N ARG A 373 -4.41 6.27 6.51
CA ARG A 373 -5.64 6.67 5.81
C ARG A 373 -5.76 5.93 4.48
N ASP A 374 -4.69 5.89 3.69
CA ASP A 374 -4.68 5.27 2.37
C ASP A 374 -4.87 3.75 2.47
N VAL A 375 -4.25 3.10 3.45
CA VAL A 375 -4.47 1.67 3.70
C VAL A 375 -5.92 1.38 4.09
N LEU A 376 -6.52 2.20 4.94
CA LEU A 376 -7.88 1.98 5.45
C LEU A 376 -8.98 2.34 4.43
N THR A 377 -8.70 3.23 3.48
CA THR A 377 -9.66 3.62 2.44
C THR A 377 -9.64 2.70 1.23
N ASN A 378 -8.52 1.98 0.99
CA ASN A 378 -8.44 0.98 -0.07
C ASN A 378 -9.02 -0.36 0.42
N PRO A 379 -10.03 -0.92 -0.29
CA PRO A 379 -10.65 -2.18 0.11
C PRO A 379 -9.64 -3.32 0.24
N PHE A 380 -9.79 -4.13 1.30
CA PHE A 380 -8.98 -5.32 1.61
C PHE A 380 -7.49 -5.07 1.90
N SER A 381 -7.01 -3.83 1.79
CA SER A 381 -5.59 -3.50 2.00
C SER A 381 -5.18 -3.67 3.45
N TRP A 382 -6.02 -3.26 4.39
CA TRP A 382 -5.77 -3.45 5.81
C TRP A 382 -5.72 -4.93 6.21
N ASP A 383 -6.65 -5.73 5.68
CA ASP A 383 -6.67 -7.18 5.93
C ASP A 383 -5.44 -7.88 5.34
N ALA A 384 -4.98 -7.43 4.16
CA ALA A 384 -3.74 -7.91 3.56
C ALA A 384 -2.51 -7.62 4.44
N VAL A 385 -2.37 -6.38 4.94
CA VAL A 385 -1.30 -6.00 5.88
C VAL A 385 -1.33 -6.88 7.13
N LYS A 386 -2.51 -7.05 7.75
CA LYS A 386 -2.65 -7.89 8.95
C LYS A 386 -2.27 -9.34 8.67
N ARG A 387 -2.74 -9.91 7.56
CA ARG A 387 -2.45 -11.30 7.17
C ARG A 387 -0.95 -11.53 7.02
N VAL A 388 -0.26 -10.71 6.24
CA VAL A 388 1.20 -10.83 6.06
C VAL A 388 1.95 -10.72 7.39
N LEU A 389 1.59 -9.76 8.23
CA LEU A 389 2.26 -9.55 9.53
C LEU A 389 1.97 -10.66 10.55
N LYS A 390 0.81 -11.30 10.47
CA LYS A 390 0.38 -12.39 11.34
C LYS A 390 1.00 -13.73 10.92
N ASP A 391 0.89 -14.05 9.62
CA ASP A 391 1.30 -15.34 9.08
C ASP A 391 2.80 -15.38 8.78
N GLY A 392 3.46 -14.23 8.73
CA GLY A 392 4.90 -14.11 8.45
C GLY A 392 5.28 -14.54 7.03
N ARG A 393 4.36 -14.47 6.09
CA ARG A 393 4.55 -14.84 4.69
C ARG A 393 3.70 -14.00 3.76
N ILE A 394 4.13 -13.89 2.51
CA ILE A 394 3.45 -13.18 1.45
C ILE A 394 2.83 -14.22 0.52
N ASP A 395 1.51 -14.30 0.52
CA ASP A 395 0.72 -15.18 -0.36
C ASP A 395 0.11 -14.33 -1.48
N ILE A 396 0.41 -14.64 -2.74
CA ILE A 396 -0.19 -13.96 -3.89
C ILE A 396 -1.49 -14.69 -4.24
N GLU A 397 -2.61 -14.16 -3.75
CA GLU A 397 -3.94 -14.67 -4.03
C GLU A 397 -4.71 -13.70 -4.95
N GLU A 398 -5.43 -14.24 -5.93
CA GLU A 398 -6.37 -13.44 -6.72
C GLU A 398 -7.66 -13.19 -5.93
N MET A 399 -7.98 -11.91 -5.67
CA MET A 399 -9.25 -11.53 -5.02
C MET A 399 -10.48 -11.99 -5.81
N GLY A 400 -10.38 -12.10 -7.13
CA GLY A 400 -11.41 -12.65 -8.00
C GLY A 400 -11.82 -14.08 -7.67
N ALA A 401 -10.98 -14.85 -6.98
CA ALA A 401 -11.29 -16.21 -6.57
C ALA A 401 -12.48 -16.28 -5.58
N GLN A 402 -12.68 -15.26 -4.76
CA GLN A 402 -13.83 -15.17 -3.84
C GLN A 402 -15.13 -14.71 -4.52
N PHE A 403 -15.03 -14.01 -5.67
CA PHE A 403 -16.17 -13.47 -6.43
C PHE A 403 -16.36 -14.14 -7.80
N ARG A 404 -15.87 -15.38 -7.99
CA ARG A 404 -15.79 -16.06 -9.29
C ARG A 404 -17.11 -16.09 -10.04
N ALA A 405 -17.18 -15.31 -11.11
CA ALA A 405 -18.15 -15.47 -12.20
C ALA A 405 -17.61 -16.36 -13.35
N PHE A 406 -16.28 -16.57 -13.44
CA PHE A 406 -15.64 -17.35 -14.51
C PHE A 406 -14.48 -18.19 -13.96
N ASN A 407 -14.35 -19.43 -14.44
CA ASN A 407 -13.20 -20.30 -14.18
C ASN A 407 -12.04 -19.87 -15.08
N THR A 408 -11.10 -19.10 -14.54
CA THR A 408 -9.80 -18.85 -15.16
C THR A 408 -8.74 -19.74 -14.50
N THR A 409 -7.77 -20.18 -15.28
CA THR A 409 -6.62 -20.91 -14.76
C THR A 409 -5.79 -19.90 -13.93
N THR A 410 -5.76 -20.06 -12.62
CA THR A 410 -5.00 -19.22 -11.70
C THR A 410 -3.76 -19.95 -11.25
N LEU A 411 -2.66 -19.22 -11.07
CA LEU A 411 -1.47 -19.74 -10.43
C LEU A 411 -1.61 -19.62 -8.90
N GLU A 412 -1.05 -20.60 -8.20
CA GLU A 412 -0.87 -20.61 -6.74
C GLU A 412 0.65 -20.62 -6.43
N PRO A 413 1.35 -19.47 -6.56
CA PRO A 413 2.77 -19.42 -6.32
C PRO A 413 3.10 -19.81 -4.88
N GLU A 414 4.23 -20.48 -4.67
CA GLU A 414 4.71 -20.80 -3.34
C GLU A 414 4.91 -19.51 -2.51
N PRO A 415 4.41 -19.47 -1.25
CA PRO A 415 4.52 -18.26 -0.43
C PRO A 415 5.96 -17.90 -0.08
N ILE A 416 6.29 -16.60 -0.15
CA ILE A 416 7.60 -16.09 0.25
C ILE A 416 7.55 -15.65 1.72
N PRO A 417 8.48 -16.12 2.61
CA PRO A 417 8.57 -15.65 3.97
C PRO A 417 8.72 -14.12 4.06
N ALA A 418 7.91 -13.46 4.92
CA ALA A 418 7.92 -12.02 5.12
C ALA A 418 8.75 -11.64 6.35
N ASN A 419 9.80 -10.85 6.15
CA ASN A 419 10.60 -10.24 7.20
C ASN A 419 10.61 -8.72 7.01
N THR A 420 9.45 -8.09 7.17
CA THR A 420 9.27 -6.66 6.89
C THR A 420 8.82 -5.93 8.15
N LYS A 421 9.49 -4.83 8.49
CA LYS A 421 9.07 -3.90 9.53
C LYS A 421 8.14 -2.86 8.92
N VAL A 422 6.87 -2.85 9.32
CA VAL A 422 5.88 -1.87 8.83
C VAL A 422 5.85 -0.65 9.73
N VAL A 423 5.94 0.53 9.10
CA VAL A 423 5.75 1.84 9.74
C VAL A 423 4.49 2.47 9.17
N LEU A 424 3.45 2.53 9.98
CA LEU A 424 2.16 3.10 9.60
C LEU A 424 2.08 4.55 10.12
N ILE A 425 1.90 5.52 9.24
CA ILE A 425 1.83 6.94 9.60
C ILE A 425 0.37 7.38 9.54
N GLY A 426 -0.12 8.05 10.58
CA GLY A 426 -1.52 8.48 10.60
C GLY A 426 -1.82 9.59 11.61
N GLU A 427 -3.06 10.06 11.58
CA GLU A 427 -3.57 11.01 12.55
C GLU A 427 -3.91 10.32 13.88
N PRO A 428 -3.89 11.03 15.03
CA PRO A 428 -4.13 10.43 16.33
C PRO A 428 -5.47 9.68 16.44
N TRP A 429 -6.52 10.22 15.83
CA TRP A 429 -7.85 9.59 15.90
C TRP A 429 -7.90 8.22 15.19
N LEU A 430 -7.11 8.03 14.09
CA LEU A 430 -7.00 6.73 13.42
C LEU A 430 -6.35 5.68 14.31
N TYR A 431 -5.31 6.08 15.07
CA TYR A 431 -4.69 5.18 16.04
C TYR A 431 -5.69 4.68 17.08
N TYR A 432 -6.44 5.61 17.68
CA TYR A 432 -7.42 5.26 18.72
C TYR A 432 -8.60 4.48 18.17
N LEU A 433 -9.03 4.77 16.93
CA LEU A 433 -10.04 3.99 16.23
C LEU A 433 -9.58 2.52 16.03
N LEU A 434 -8.38 2.32 15.48
CA LEU A 434 -7.82 0.97 15.29
C LEU A 434 -7.62 0.25 16.63
N TYR A 435 -7.14 0.98 17.64
CA TYR A 435 -6.90 0.43 18.98
C TYR A 435 -8.19 -0.07 19.63
N GLU A 436 -9.32 0.62 19.45
CA GLU A 436 -10.62 0.29 20.05
C GLU A 436 -11.39 -0.77 19.27
N TYR A 437 -11.31 -0.75 17.93
CA TYR A 437 -12.18 -1.57 17.07
C TYR A 437 -11.47 -2.73 16.37
N ASP A 438 -10.14 -2.85 16.45
CA ASP A 438 -9.40 -3.94 15.84
C ASP A 438 -8.49 -4.65 16.85
N ASP A 439 -8.92 -5.81 17.34
CA ASP A 439 -8.19 -6.61 18.34
C ASP A 439 -6.80 -7.07 17.86
N GLU A 440 -6.60 -7.21 16.54
CA GLU A 440 -5.32 -7.63 15.96
C GLU A 440 -4.31 -6.47 15.92
N PHE A 441 -4.79 -5.23 15.82
CA PHE A 441 -3.94 -4.04 15.74
C PHE A 441 -2.97 -3.95 16.93
N GLN A 442 -3.45 -4.13 18.16
CA GLN A 442 -2.62 -4.06 19.37
C GLN A 442 -1.50 -5.13 19.40
N ARG A 443 -1.72 -6.27 18.74
CA ARG A 443 -0.73 -7.35 18.66
C ARG A 443 0.30 -7.12 17.58
N LEU A 444 -0.08 -6.45 16.49
CA LEU A 444 0.74 -6.23 15.31
C LEU A 444 1.51 -4.89 15.35
N PHE A 445 0.99 -3.86 16.06
CA PHE A 445 1.56 -2.52 16.17
C PHE A 445 1.81 -2.16 17.64
N LYS A 446 2.81 -2.77 18.24
CA LYS A 446 3.14 -2.60 19.68
C LYS A 446 3.87 -1.28 19.98
N VAL A 447 4.38 -0.60 18.98
CA VAL A 447 5.14 0.63 19.15
C VAL A 447 4.33 1.82 18.69
N LYS A 448 4.09 2.74 19.63
CA LYS A 448 3.42 4.02 19.41
C LYS A 448 4.46 5.13 19.42
N ALA A 449 4.67 5.79 18.28
CA ALA A 449 5.51 6.98 18.15
C ALA A 449 4.61 8.23 18.07
N ASP A 450 4.48 8.94 19.18
CA ASP A 450 3.54 10.06 19.35
C ASP A 450 4.25 11.40 19.14
N PHE A 451 3.92 12.09 18.06
CA PHE A 451 4.43 13.40 17.70
C PHE A 451 3.57 14.48 18.34
N GLY A 452 4.16 15.21 19.28
CA GLY A 452 3.50 16.35 19.91
C GLY A 452 3.26 17.48 18.92
N SER A 453 2.21 18.27 19.15
CA SER A 453 1.91 19.50 18.39
C SER A 453 2.59 20.74 19.00
N GLU A 454 3.17 20.61 20.19
CA GLU A 454 3.81 21.68 20.96
C GLU A 454 4.99 21.17 21.76
N MET A 455 5.90 22.09 22.12
CA MET A 455 7.05 21.85 23.00
C MET A 455 7.24 23.00 24.01
N ASP A 456 7.96 22.78 25.10
CA ASP A 456 8.28 23.83 26.06
C ASP A 456 9.12 24.91 25.39
N ARG A 457 8.80 26.19 25.67
CA ARG A 457 9.55 27.35 25.16
C ARG A 457 10.66 27.71 26.17
N ASP A 458 11.77 27.03 26.06
CA ASP A 458 13.01 27.37 26.72
C ASP A 458 14.03 28.00 25.75
N GLN A 459 15.20 28.41 26.23
CA GLN A 459 16.21 29.03 25.36
C GLN A 459 16.69 28.04 24.27
N LYS A 460 16.83 26.76 24.62
CA LYS A 460 17.24 25.74 23.66
C LYS A 460 16.20 25.60 22.50
N ALA A 461 14.93 25.58 22.83
CA ALA A 461 13.87 25.50 21.85
C ALA A 461 13.82 26.75 20.94
N ILE A 462 14.07 27.94 21.48
CA ILE A 462 14.16 29.18 20.70
C ILE A 462 15.35 29.13 19.72
N ASP A 463 16.53 28.68 20.20
CA ASP A 463 17.72 28.54 19.34
C ASP A 463 17.51 27.47 18.24
N GLU A 464 16.87 26.36 18.57
CA GLU A 464 16.50 25.33 17.63
C GLU A 464 15.49 25.85 16.57
N TYR A 465 14.54 26.70 16.96
CA TYR A 465 13.63 27.38 16.03
C TYR A 465 14.40 28.28 15.06
N ALA A 466 15.37 29.04 15.54
CA ALA A 466 16.24 29.87 14.69
C ALA A 466 17.02 28.99 13.67
N LEU A 467 17.54 27.85 14.11
CA LEU A 467 18.21 26.88 13.24
C LEU A 467 17.25 26.27 12.20
N PHE A 468 16.01 25.97 12.59
CA PHE A 468 14.99 25.50 11.66
C PHE A 468 14.71 26.55 10.56
N VAL A 469 14.51 27.81 10.95
CA VAL A 469 14.28 28.92 10.01
C VAL A 469 15.47 29.02 9.05
N ALA A 470 16.71 29.00 9.57
CA ALA A 470 17.92 29.08 8.75
C ALA A 470 18.07 27.92 7.78
N ASN A 471 17.72 26.70 8.22
CA ASN A 471 17.77 25.50 7.36
C ASN A 471 16.73 25.58 6.24
N HIS A 472 15.48 25.93 6.59
CA HIS A 472 14.39 26.09 5.60
C HIS A 472 14.72 27.14 4.54
N ILE A 473 15.30 28.27 4.96
CA ILE A 473 15.77 29.34 4.06
C ILE A 473 16.82 28.81 3.07
N ARG A 474 17.78 28.05 3.55
CA ARG A 474 18.88 27.50 2.74
C ARG A 474 18.36 26.46 1.74
N GLU A 475 17.50 25.56 2.18
CA GLU A 475 16.93 24.51 1.32
C GLU A 475 16.08 25.06 0.18
N ASN A 476 15.37 26.18 0.44
CA ASN A 476 14.45 26.77 -0.51
C ASN A 476 14.98 28.04 -1.22
N GLY A 477 16.22 28.43 -0.96
CA GLY A 477 16.83 29.62 -1.58
C GLY A 477 16.13 30.94 -1.22
N LEU A 478 15.58 31.03 0.00
CA LEU A 478 14.86 32.19 0.49
C LEU A 478 15.81 33.29 1.01
N ARG A 479 15.29 34.51 1.22
CA ARG A 479 16.06 35.59 1.83
C ARG A 479 16.35 35.31 3.30
N PRO A 480 17.58 35.58 3.78
CA PRO A 480 17.91 35.41 5.18
C PRO A 480 17.16 36.41 6.08
N PHE A 481 16.93 36.00 7.30
CA PHE A 481 16.20 36.76 8.32
C PHE A 481 17.20 37.46 9.26
N ASP A 482 16.84 38.66 9.70
CA ASP A 482 17.52 39.32 10.81
C ASP A 482 17.02 38.78 12.17
N PRO A 483 17.67 39.08 13.30
CA PRO A 483 17.24 38.66 14.65
C PRO A 483 15.80 39.06 14.99
N GLY A 484 15.32 40.21 14.50
CA GLY A 484 13.94 40.67 14.68
C GLY A 484 12.92 39.81 13.94
N GLY A 485 13.23 39.44 12.69
CA GLY A 485 12.43 38.54 11.90
C GLY A 485 12.30 37.17 12.55
N VAL A 486 13.41 36.59 13.05
CA VAL A 486 13.39 35.32 13.78
C VAL A 486 12.60 35.44 15.08
N ALA A 487 12.78 36.48 15.84
CA ALA A 487 12.00 36.75 17.06
C ALA A 487 10.49 36.72 16.77
N ARG A 488 10.09 37.38 15.69
CA ARG A 488 8.67 37.41 15.27
C ARG A 488 8.15 36.05 14.82
N ILE A 489 8.96 35.20 14.19
CA ILE A 489 8.61 33.81 13.89
C ILE A 489 8.43 32.97 15.16
N VAL A 490 9.31 33.15 16.18
CA VAL A 490 9.16 32.48 17.48
C VAL A 490 7.86 32.90 18.17
N GLU A 491 7.53 34.20 18.17
CA GLU A 491 6.24 34.70 18.67
C GLU A 491 5.06 34.10 17.91
N TYR A 492 5.15 33.96 16.59
CA TYR A 492 4.15 33.29 15.77
C TYR A 492 4.01 31.81 16.14
N GLY A 493 5.12 31.10 16.38
CA GLY A 493 5.11 29.69 16.83
C GLY A 493 4.46 29.53 18.21
N SER A 494 4.66 30.45 19.15
CA SER A 494 3.99 30.48 20.44
C SER A 494 2.46 30.73 20.28
N ARG A 495 2.10 31.60 19.35
CA ARG A 495 0.69 31.88 19.04
C ARG A 495 -0.01 30.64 18.44
N LEU A 496 0.69 29.89 17.57
CA LEU A 496 0.17 28.61 17.04
C LEU A 496 -0.01 27.57 18.14
N ALA A 497 0.81 27.58 19.19
CA ALA A 497 0.68 26.69 20.34
C ALA A 497 -0.40 27.16 21.34
N GLU A 498 -0.97 28.36 21.17
CA GLU A 498 -1.98 28.96 22.05
C GLU A 498 -1.53 29.11 23.53
N ASP A 499 -0.23 29.00 23.78
CA ASP A 499 0.36 29.13 25.08
C ASP A 499 1.71 29.89 24.99
N GLN A 500 1.83 30.99 25.75
CA GLN A 500 3.07 31.79 25.77
C GLN A 500 4.30 31.05 26.33
N LYS A 501 4.10 29.89 26.99
CA LYS A 501 5.19 29.06 27.51
C LYS A 501 5.54 27.90 26.56
N LYS A 502 4.82 27.78 25.44
CA LYS A 502 5.01 26.72 24.46
C LYS A 502 5.38 27.28 23.09
N LEU A 503 5.90 26.42 22.24
CA LEU A 503 6.13 26.64 20.81
C LEU A 503 5.48 25.51 20.03
N ALA A 504 4.85 25.83 18.92
CA ALA A 504 4.27 24.84 18.05
C ALA A 504 5.35 24.00 17.35
N THR A 505 5.12 22.71 17.26
CA THR A 505 5.94 21.78 16.46
C THR A 505 5.31 21.47 15.11
N ARG A 506 4.28 22.22 14.72
CA ARG A 506 3.68 22.20 13.37
C ARG A 506 4.55 22.98 12.39
N PHE A 507 5.73 22.44 12.13
CA PHE A 507 6.79 23.11 11.37
C PHE A 507 6.40 23.45 9.92
N SER A 508 5.44 22.76 9.31
CA SER A 508 4.92 23.16 7.99
C SER A 508 4.31 24.56 8.02
N GLU A 509 3.48 24.88 9.03
CA GLU A 509 2.86 26.20 9.15
C GLU A 509 3.89 27.31 9.42
N VAL A 510 4.94 26.98 10.17
CA VAL A 510 6.06 27.90 10.42
C VAL A 510 6.87 28.12 9.13
N ALA A 511 7.14 27.06 8.36
CA ALA A 511 7.85 27.11 7.08
C ALA A 511 7.09 27.94 6.04
N ASP A 512 5.77 27.78 5.98
CA ASP A 512 4.91 28.58 5.12
C ASP A 512 5.02 30.07 5.48
N MET A 513 4.99 30.41 6.78
CA MET A 513 5.13 31.80 7.25
C MET A 513 6.51 32.37 6.91
N VAL A 514 7.58 31.57 7.05
CA VAL A 514 8.94 31.98 6.65
C VAL A 514 9.00 32.26 5.15
N SER A 515 8.38 31.42 4.34
CA SER A 515 8.32 31.58 2.89
C SER A 515 7.52 32.83 2.48
N GLU A 516 6.37 33.06 3.10
CA GLU A 516 5.56 34.27 2.86
C GLU A 516 6.29 35.54 3.27
N ALA A 517 6.95 35.55 4.42
CA ALA A 517 7.72 36.71 4.89
C ALA A 517 8.89 37.03 3.93
N SER A 518 9.59 36.01 3.43
CA SER A 518 10.63 36.18 2.41
C SER A 518 10.09 36.75 1.10
N PHE A 519 8.89 36.33 0.68
CA PHE A 519 8.21 36.91 -0.48
C PHE A 519 7.92 38.39 -0.31
N TRP A 520 7.35 38.80 0.83
CA TRP A 520 7.02 40.20 1.08
C TRP A 520 8.27 41.09 1.22
N ALA A 521 9.34 40.59 1.88
CA ALA A 521 10.62 41.28 1.92
C ALA A 521 11.23 41.46 0.51
N THR A 522 11.08 40.45 -0.35
CA THR A 522 11.53 40.54 -1.74
C THR A 522 10.76 41.59 -2.52
N GLN A 523 9.45 41.67 -2.36
CA GLN A 523 8.60 42.68 -2.96
C GLN A 523 8.93 44.13 -2.49
N ALA A 524 9.33 44.25 -1.21
CA ALA A 524 9.76 45.51 -0.60
C ALA A 524 11.21 45.91 -0.96
N GLY A 525 11.98 45.00 -1.59
CA GLY A 525 13.38 45.22 -1.91
C GLY A 525 14.36 45.07 -0.73
N HIS A 526 13.93 44.47 0.39
CA HIS A 526 14.78 44.25 1.55
C HIS A 526 15.76 43.10 1.33
N GLU A 527 17.02 43.25 1.71
CA GLU A 527 18.02 42.15 1.63
C GLU A 527 17.83 41.11 2.73
N LEU A 528 17.42 41.55 3.92
CA LEU A 528 17.10 40.70 5.07
C LEU A 528 15.60 40.81 5.40
N VAL A 529 15.03 39.73 5.84
CA VAL A 529 13.62 39.68 6.30
C VAL A 529 13.60 40.21 7.76
N SER A 530 12.88 41.28 7.99
CA SER A 530 12.70 41.94 9.28
C SER A 530 11.42 41.50 9.99
N ALA A 531 11.29 41.88 11.27
CA ALA A 531 10.07 41.73 12.05
C ALA A 531 8.84 42.35 11.34
N ALA A 532 9.01 43.48 10.62
CA ALA A 532 7.95 44.15 9.89
C ALA A 532 7.49 43.30 8.68
N ASP A 533 8.41 42.64 7.99
CA ASP A 533 8.06 41.75 6.84
C ASP A 533 7.30 40.51 7.31
N VAL A 534 7.71 39.91 8.45
CA VAL A 534 6.97 38.79 9.06
C VAL A 534 5.59 39.24 9.53
N GLN A 535 5.49 40.45 10.15
CA GLN A 535 4.18 40.98 10.55
C GLN A 535 3.27 41.18 9.34
N ARG A 536 3.82 41.72 8.25
CA ARG A 536 3.08 41.90 6.99
C ARG A 536 2.57 40.53 6.46
N ALA A 537 3.40 39.49 6.47
CA ALA A 537 2.99 38.14 6.06
C ALA A 537 1.83 37.62 6.92
N ILE A 538 1.88 37.84 8.23
CA ILE A 538 0.80 37.48 9.15
C ILE A 538 -0.49 38.25 8.81
N ASP A 539 -0.41 39.58 8.61
CA ASP A 539 -1.55 40.42 8.31
C ASP A 539 -2.19 40.04 6.96
N GLU A 540 -1.38 39.75 5.96
CA GLU A 540 -1.87 39.32 4.63
C GLU A 540 -2.49 37.90 4.69
N LYS A 541 -1.96 36.99 5.50
CA LYS A 541 -2.59 35.69 5.76
C LYS A 541 -3.98 35.87 6.41
N VAL A 542 -4.07 36.75 7.40
CA VAL A 542 -5.35 37.11 8.03
C VAL A 542 -6.30 37.71 7.01
N TYR A 543 -5.85 38.69 6.21
CA TYR A 543 -6.68 39.34 5.20
C TYR A 543 -7.26 38.39 4.15
N ARG A 544 -6.51 37.33 3.79
CA ARG A 544 -7.01 36.30 2.87
C ARG A 544 -8.09 35.40 3.49
N SER A 545 -8.16 35.31 4.82
CA SER A 545 -9.03 34.37 5.55
C SER A 545 -10.18 35.05 6.31
N ASN A 546 -10.09 36.34 6.64
CA ASN A 546 -10.97 37.01 7.59
C ASN A 546 -12.28 37.60 7.00
N ARG A 547 -12.63 37.26 5.76
CA ARG A 547 -13.82 37.85 5.09
C ARG A 547 -15.10 37.71 5.91
N ILE A 548 -15.30 36.60 6.62
CA ILE A 548 -16.51 36.38 7.42
C ILE A 548 -16.44 37.21 8.69
N GLU A 549 -15.27 37.31 9.34
CA GLU A 549 -15.05 38.20 10.47
C GLU A 549 -15.37 39.66 10.11
N GLU A 550 -14.85 40.17 8.98
CA GLU A 550 -15.14 41.52 8.50
C GLU A 550 -16.63 41.74 8.27
N ARG A 551 -17.33 40.70 7.71
CA ARG A 551 -18.78 40.78 7.51
C ARG A 551 -19.55 40.87 8.82
N ILE A 552 -19.16 40.09 9.82
CA ILE A 552 -19.78 40.13 11.17
C ILE A 552 -19.50 41.48 11.83
N ARG A 553 -18.30 42.00 11.72
CA ARG A 553 -17.94 43.33 12.24
C ARG A 553 -18.78 44.44 11.57
N GLU A 554 -18.94 44.40 10.27
CA GLU A 554 -19.83 45.29 9.54
C GLU A 554 -21.29 45.21 10.01
N MET A 555 -21.77 44.01 10.30
CA MET A 555 -23.13 43.82 10.85
C MET A 555 -23.30 44.39 12.26
N ILE A 556 -22.25 44.28 13.11
CA ILE A 556 -22.21 44.92 14.44
C ILE A 556 -22.20 46.45 14.28
N ASP A 557 -21.34 46.99 13.44
CA ASP A 557 -21.21 48.44 13.21
C ASP A 557 -22.50 49.05 12.66
N ARG A 558 -23.25 48.32 11.86
CA ARG A 558 -24.57 48.75 11.33
C ARG A 558 -25.71 48.51 12.29
N GLY A 559 -25.47 47.93 13.49
CA GLY A 559 -26.50 47.59 14.46
C GLY A 559 -27.44 46.46 14.06
N VAL A 560 -27.07 45.67 13.02
CA VAL A 560 -27.81 44.44 12.64
C VAL A 560 -27.64 43.38 13.71
N ILE A 561 -26.38 43.19 14.16
CA ILE A 561 -26.07 42.42 15.36
C ILE A 561 -25.96 43.41 16.50
N MET A 562 -26.78 43.22 17.52
CA MET A 562 -26.91 44.14 18.64
C MET A 562 -25.82 43.88 19.68
N VAL A 563 -24.84 44.77 19.76
CA VAL A 563 -23.83 44.79 20.83
C VAL A 563 -23.78 46.20 21.39
N ASP A 564 -24.04 46.37 22.70
CA ASP A 564 -23.94 47.68 23.34
C ASP A 564 -22.50 47.88 23.84
N THR A 565 -21.89 48.98 23.53
CA THR A 565 -20.54 49.36 23.96
C THR A 565 -20.51 50.46 25.00
N GLU A 566 -21.66 51.07 25.28
CA GLU A 566 -21.82 52.20 26.21
C GLU A 566 -23.03 51.96 27.14
N GLY A 567 -23.05 52.71 28.22
CA GLY A 567 -24.13 52.64 29.19
C GLY A 567 -24.04 51.49 30.16
N ALA A 568 -25.16 51.24 30.88
CA ALA A 568 -25.27 50.13 31.81
C ALA A 568 -26.69 49.59 31.82
N VAL A 569 -26.87 48.26 31.74
CA VAL A 569 -28.15 47.57 31.59
C VAL A 569 -28.25 46.44 32.61
N ALA A 570 -29.38 46.29 33.27
CA ALA A 570 -29.62 45.19 34.18
C ALA A 570 -30.04 43.94 33.39
N GLY A 571 -29.42 42.81 33.74
CA GLY A 571 -29.68 41.51 33.10
C GLY A 571 -29.09 41.34 31.70
N GLN A 572 -28.11 42.15 31.34
CA GLN A 572 -27.43 42.09 30.05
C GLN A 572 -25.91 42.16 30.23
N VAL A 573 -25.17 41.36 29.46
CA VAL A 573 -23.71 41.35 29.44
C VAL A 573 -23.22 40.97 28.05
N ASN A 574 -22.07 41.48 27.64
CA ASN A 574 -21.40 40.98 26.44
C ASN A 574 -20.53 39.78 26.81
N GLY A 575 -20.89 38.61 26.28
CA GLY A 575 -20.06 37.42 26.29
C GLY A 575 -19.06 37.42 25.12
N LEU A 576 -18.07 36.59 25.19
CA LEU A 576 -17.11 36.39 24.10
C LEU A 576 -17.24 34.95 23.58
N SER A 577 -17.45 34.83 22.29
CA SER A 577 -17.49 33.56 21.58
C SER A 577 -16.37 33.48 20.54
N VAL A 578 -15.98 32.27 20.17
CA VAL A 578 -14.97 31.98 19.15
C VAL A 578 -15.61 31.22 18.03
N SER A 579 -15.45 31.70 16.80
CA SER A 579 -15.88 31.00 15.57
C SER A 579 -14.65 30.40 14.88
N MET A 580 -14.79 29.11 14.46
CA MET A 580 -13.75 28.35 13.77
C MET A 580 -14.19 28.08 12.33
N LEU A 581 -13.43 28.57 11.36
CA LEU A 581 -13.72 28.44 9.92
C LEU A 581 -12.52 27.87 9.21
N GLY A 582 -12.42 26.54 9.18
CA GLY A 582 -11.29 25.84 8.58
C GLY A 582 -9.98 26.11 9.34
N ASP A 583 -9.08 26.86 8.74
CA ASP A 583 -7.76 27.25 9.30
C ASP A 583 -7.77 28.63 9.96
N TYR A 584 -8.91 29.32 9.99
CA TYR A 584 -9.05 30.66 10.56
C TYR A 584 -10.00 30.68 11.74
N GLU A 585 -9.51 31.22 12.87
CA GLU A 585 -10.29 31.39 14.08
C GLU A 585 -10.32 32.86 14.47
N PHE A 586 -11.47 33.33 14.90
CA PHE A 586 -11.66 34.67 15.40
C PHE A 586 -12.67 34.73 16.54
N GLY A 587 -12.49 35.73 17.41
CA GLY A 587 -13.44 35.99 18.50
C GLY A 587 -14.45 37.05 18.12
N GLN A 588 -15.63 36.98 18.68
CA GLN A 588 -16.68 37.99 18.53
C GLN A 588 -17.44 38.22 19.83
N PRO A 589 -17.91 39.46 20.08
CA PRO A 589 -18.81 39.72 21.20
C PRO A 589 -20.22 39.18 20.86
N THR A 590 -20.87 38.62 21.88
CA THR A 590 -22.23 38.14 21.76
C THR A 590 -23.02 38.65 22.94
N ARG A 591 -24.19 39.29 22.71
CA ARG A 591 -25.06 39.78 23.75
C ARG A 591 -25.73 38.60 24.46
N ILE A 592 -25.57 38.52 25.76
CA ILE A 592 -26.23 37.53 26.65
C ILE A 592 -27.22 38.28 27.52
N THR A 593 -28.46 37.82 27.53
CA THR A 593 -29.52 38.42 28.38
C THR A 593 -30.10 37.40 29.32
N ALA A 594 -30.46 37.88 30.51
CA ALA A 594 -31.19 37.13 31.52
C ALA A 594 -32.42 37.88 31.97
N ARG A 595 -33.52 37.20 32.10
CA ARG A 595 -34.76 37.72 32.68
C ARG A 595 -35.16 36.85 33.88
N THR A 596 -35.42 37.50 35.01
CA THR A 596 -35.81 36.82 36.24
C THR A 596 -37.25 37.19 36.58
N TYR A 597 -38.04 36.21 37.05
CA TYR A 597 -39.41 36.37 37.43
C TYR A 597 -39.77 35.36 38.53
N VAL A 598 -40.90 35.60 39.25
CA VAL A 598 -41.37 34.68 40.29
C VAL A 598 -41.80 33.37 39.65
N GLY A 599 -41.28 32.25 40.13
CA GLY A 599 -41.52 30.93 39.56
C GLY A 599 -41.13 29.78 40.48
N ARG A 600 -41.04 28.58 39.92
CA ARG A 600 -40.82 27.33 40.68
C ARG A 600 -39.33 26.93 40.84
N GLY A 601 -38.39 27.81 40.62
CA GLY A 601 -36.97 27.54 40.88
C GLY A 601 -36.19 26.96 39.69
N ASN A 602 -36.54 27.30 38.44
CA ASN A 602 -35.86 26.79 37.27
C ASN A 602 -35.14 27.91 36.48
N VAL A 603 -33.89 27.64 36.08
CA VAL A 603 -33.17 28.41 35.05
C VAL A 603 -33.42 27.72 33.70
N ILE A 604 -34.09 28.40 32.81
CA ILE A 604 -34.35 27.95 31.44
C ILE A 604 -33.35 28.62 30.53
N ALA A 605 -32.46 27.86 29.95
CA ALA A 605 -31.62 28.33 28.82
C ALA A 605 -32.42 28.16 27.53
N ILE A 606 -32.77 29.26 26.89
CA ILE A 606 -33.56 29.25 25.65
C ILE A 606 -32.84 28.49 24.55
N ASP A 607 -31.54 28.68 24.44
CA ASP A 607 -30.72 27.99 23.46
C ASP A 607 -30.73 26.45 23.63
N ARG A 608 -30.84 25.95 24.87
CA ARG A 608 -31.02 24.52 25.16
C ARG A 608 -32.39 24.02 24.73
N GLU A 609 -33.43 24.73 25.08
CA GLU A 609 -34.82 24.36 24.74
C GLU A 609 -35.07 24.43 23.22
N ALA A 610 -34.33 25.29 22.52
CA ALA A 610 -34.35 25.43 21.06
C ALA A 610 -33.40 24.45 20.33
N GLU A 611 -32.72 23.55 21.06
CA GLU A 611 -31.72 22.61 20.50
C GLU A 611 -30.54 23.31 19.80
N LEU A 612 -30.25 24.54 20.19
CA LEU A 612 -29.12 25.34 19.72
C LEU A 612 -27.92 25.31 20.68
N SER A 613 -27.88 24.41 21.66
CA SER A 613 -26.78 24.29 22.61
C SER A 613 -26.23 22.88 22.70
N GLY A 614 -24.92 22.75 22.75
CA GLY A 614 -24.23 21.48 22.90
C GLY A 614 -24.14 20.97 24.34
N PRO A 615 -23.72 19.71 24.56
CA PRO A 615 -23.72 19.04 25.86
C PRO A 615 -22.86 19.75 26.92
N ILE A 616 -21.76 20.37 26.56
CA ILE A 616 -20.84 21.04 27.50
C ILE A 616 -21.46 22.36 27.99
N HIS A 617 -22.09 23.13 27.08
CA HIS A 617 -22.83 24.33 27.45
C HIS A 617 -24.02 23.98 28.37
N ASN A 618 -24.80 22.94 28.05
CA ASN A 618 -25.90 22.46 28.90
C ASN A 618 -25.43 22.10 30.30
N LYS A 619 -24.27 21.46 30.44
CA LYS A 619 -23.64 21.17 31.73
C LYS A 619 -23.28 22.46 32.48
N GLY A 620 -22.78 23.49 31.79
CA GLY A 620 -22.50 24.82 32.34
C GLY A 620 -23.74 25.43 32.97
N VAL A 621 -24.86 25.48 32.25
CA VAL A 621 -26.15 25.98 32.75
C VAL A 621 -26.65 25.23 33.98
N LEU A 622 -26.55 23.90 34.02
CA LEU A 622 -26.88 23.07 35.17
C LEU A 622 -26.00 23.37 36.38
N ILE A 623 -24.72 23.63 36.18
CA ILE A 623 -23.79 24.05 37.23
C ILE A 623 -24.20 25.40 37.82
N LEU A 624 -24.60 26.37 36.98
CA LEU A 624 -25.12 27.67 37.44
C LEU A 624 -26.38 27.53 38.26
N ALA A 625 -27.32 26.71 37.84
CA ALA A 625 -28.53 26.42 38.59
C ALA A 625 -28.19 25.80 39.96
N GLY A 626 -27.26 24.86 40.01
CA GLY A 626 -26.74 24.27 41.25
C GLY A 626 -26.08 25.27 42.18
N TYR A 627 -25.26 26.19 41.61
CA TYR A 627 -24.63 27.26 42.40
C TYR A 627 -25.67 28.22 43.02
N LEU A 628 -26.62 28.67 42.20
CA LEU A 628 -27.69 29.58 42.70
C LEU A 628 -28.53 28.91 43.81
N GLY A 629 -28.93 27.67 43.59
CA GLY A 629 -29.66 26.90 44.60
C GLY A 629 -28.85 26.70 45.89
N GLY A 630 -27.60 26.29 45.80
CA GLY A 630 -26.72 26.08 46.94
C GLY A 630 -26.35 27.35 47.71
N ARG A 631 -26.38 28.52 47.05
CA ARG A 631 -26.02 29.80 47.66
C ARG A 631 -27.23 30.55 48.25
N PHE A 632 -28.38 30.50 47.56
CA PHE A 632 -29.55 31.36 47.89
C PHE A 632 -30.79 30.61 48.36
N ALA A 633 -30.80 29.27 48.29
CA ALA A 633 -31.96 28.46 48.66
C ALA A 633 -31.70 27.53 49.84
N GLN A 634 -30.87 27.91 50.81
CA GLN A 634 -30.52 27.06 51.95
C GLN A 634 -31.61 27.02 53.05
N GLU A 635 -32.28 28.12 53.25
CA GLU A 635 -33.31 28.22 54.31
C GLU A 635 -34.72 28.25 53.75
N LEU A 636 -34.91 28.81 52.57
CA LEU A 636 -36.20 28.95 51.89
C LEU A 636 -36.07 28.51 50.42
N PRO A 637 -37.08 27.87 49.84
CA PRO A 637 -37.06 27.55 48.41
C PRO A 637 -36.83 28.79 47.56
N LEU A 638 -35.98 28.70 46.58
CA LEU A 638 -35.75 29.77 45.59
C LEU A 638 -37.00 29.87 44.68
N SER A 639 -37.92 30.78 45.00
CA SER A 639 -39.10 31.03 44.17
C SER A 639 -38.77 31.92 42.96
N LEU A 640 -37.75 31.52 42.24
CA LEU A 640 -37.18 32.23 41.07
C LEU A 640 -37.26 31.34 39.85
N SER A 641 -37.80 31.85 38.75
CA SER A 641 -37.53 31.31 37.42
C SER A 641 -36.75 32.36 36.62
N ALA A 642 -35.87 31.88 35.79
CA ALA A 642 -35.06 32.72 34.93
C ALA A 642 -35.02 32.17 33.50
N SER A 643 -35.04 33.05 32.53
CA SER A 643 -34.69 32.73 31.16
C SER A 643 -33.33 33.36 30.80
N LEU A 644 -32.52 32.62 30.08
CA LEU A 644 -31.19 33.02 29.65
C LEU A 644 -31.05 32.74 28.16
N THR A 645 -30.48 33.64 27.40
CA THR A 645 -30.23 33.43 25.96
C THR A 645 -29.05 34.21 25.42
N PHE A 646 -28.45 33.68 24.39
CA PHE A 646 -27.51 34.33 23.51
C PHE A 646 -28.28 35.03 22.39
N GLU A 647 -28.44 36.31 22.50
CA GLU A 647 -29.23 37.09 21.56
C GLU A 647 -28.60 36.99 20.14
N GLN A 648 -29.43 36.72 19.14
CA GLN A 648 -29.04 36.65 17.74
C GLN A 648 -27.93 35.61 17.43
N SER A 649 -27.78 34.58 18.26
CA SER A 649 -26.94 33.43 17.98
C SER A 649 -27.78 32.33 17.35
N TYR A 650 -27.54 31.97 16.09
CA TYR A 650 -28.30 30.96 15.33
C TYR A 650 -27.47 29.76 14.94
N GLU A 651 -26.16 29.75 15.23
CA GLU A 651 -25.21 28.69 14.88
C GLU A 651 -24.96 27.76 16.06
N GLY A 652 -25.61 27.65 17.04
CA GLY A 652 -25.35 26.78 18.20
C GLY A 652 -24.21 27.25 19.09
N VAL A 653 -24.39 27.08 20.41
CA VAL A 653 -23.41 27.44 21.43
C VAL A 653 -22.85 26.17 22.06
N GLU A 654 -21.53 26.04 22.12
CA GLU A 654 -20.83 24.93 22.76
C GLU A 654 -19.75 25.44 23.73
N GLY A 655 -19.43 24.64 24.76
CA GLY A 655 -18.48 25.01 25.79
C GLY A 655 -19.11 25.65 27.02
N ASP A 656 -18.40 25.63 28.16
CA ASP A 656 -18.83 26.21 29.45
C ASP A 656 -18.17 27.58 29.71
N SER A 657 -17.41 28.12 28.78
CA SER A 657 -16.64 29.37 28.95
C SER A 657 -17.53 30.63 29.06
N ALA A 658 -18.79 30.55 28.64
CA ALA A 658 -19.73 31.65 28.81
C ALA A 658 -20.40 31.69 30.19
N SER A 659 -20.20 30.67 31.05
CA SER A 659 -20.92 30.53 32.32
C SER A 659 -20.74 31.71 33.27
N SER A 660 -19.59 32.40 33.26
CA SER A 660 -19.39 33.61 34.07
C SER A 660 -20.23 34.77 33.56
N ALA A 661 -20.34 34.96 32.24
CA ALA A 661 -21.18 35.97 31.63
C ALA A 661 -22.67 35.72 31.93
N GLU A 662 -23.10 34.49 31.77
CA GLU A 662 -24.46 34.03 32.10
C GLU A 662 -24.79 34.26 33.57
N LEU A 663 -23.88 33.91 34.50
CA LEU A 663 -24.04 34.13 35.92
C LEU A 663 -24.21 35.63 36.24
N TYR A 664 -23.34 36.46 35.64
CA TYR A 664 -23.45 37.92 35.90
C TYR A 664 -24.74 38.51 35.35
N ALA A 665 -25.19 38.09 34.20
CA ALA A 665 -26.49 38.51 33.66
C ALA A 665 -27.65 38.09 34.59
N LEU A 666 -27.63 36.84 35.10
CA LEU A 666 -28.63 36.32 36.05
C LEU A 666 -28.61 37.10 37.36
N LEU A 667 -27.44 37.30 37.98
CA LEU A 667 -27.34 38.03 39.25
C LEU A 667 -27.71 39.49 39.08
N SER A 668 -27.32 40.12 37.97
CA SER A 668 -27.70 41.49 37.64
C SER A 668 -29.22 41.65 37.47
N SER A 669 -29.87 40.75 36.75
CA SER A 669 -31.33 40.72 36.58
C SER A 669 -32.04 40.54 37.93
N LEU A 670 -31.53 39.60 38.76
CA LEU A 670 -32.12 39.31 40.08
C LEU A 670 -32.01 40.49 41.04
N ALA A 671 -30.86 41.14 41.07
CA ALA A 671 -30.58 42.28 41.97
C ALA A 671 -31.05 43.63 41.42
N GLY A 672 -31.44 43.70 40.16
CA GLY A 672 -31.75 44.98 39.49
C GLY A 672 -30.52 45.90 39.33
N VAL A 673 -29.29 45.35 39.39
CA VAL A 673 -28.03 46.13 39.36
C VAL A 673 -27.54 46.12 37.90
N PRO A 674 -27.41 47.31 37.28
CA PRO A 674 -26.97 47.37 35.87
C PRO A 674 -25.48 47.05 35.71
N ILE A 675 -25.13 46.35 34.65
CA ILE A 675 -23.76 46.02 34.26
C ILE A 675 -23.32 46.96 33.16
N ARG A 676 -22.08 47.45 33.22
CA ARG A 676 -21.46 48.28 32.17
C ARG A 676 -21.32 47.51 30.90
N GLN A 677 -21.81 48.07 29.80
CA GLN A 677 -21.81 47.42 28.50
C GLN A 677 -20.50 47.58 27.69
N ASN A 678 -19.55 48.43 28.15
CA ASN A 678 -18.22 48.54 27.60
C ASN A 678 -17.23 47.44 28.07
N LEU A 679 -17.78 46.40 28.77
CA LEU A 679 -17.04 45.24 29.21
C LEU A 679 -17.59 43.98 28.56
N ALA A 680 -16.72 43.07 28.18
CA ALA A 680 -17.05 41.74 27.75
C ALA A 680 -16.40 40.70 28.67
N VAL A 681 -17.05 39.55 28.84
CA VAL A 681 -16.65 38.55 29.84
C VAL A 681 -16.63 37.16 29.22
N THR A 682 -15.61 36.39 29.60
CA THR A 682 -15.53 34.95 29.36
C THR A 682 -14.93 34.25 30.57
N GLY A 683 -15.29 33.00 30.80
CA GLY A 683 -14.77 32.17 31.89
C GLY A 683 -15.82 31.16 32.38
N SER A 684 -15.36 29.97 32.78
CA SER A 684 -16.23 28.95 33.35
C SER A 684 -16.45 29.18 34.85
N VAL A 685 -17.62 28.75 35.35
CA VAL A 685 -17.95 28.82 36.79
C VAL A 685 -18.23 27.42 37.30
N ASN A 686 -17.69 27.08 38.47
CA ASN A 686 -18.02 25.82 39.16
C ASN A 686 -19.16 25.98 40.18
N GLN A 687 -19.66 24.87 40.72
CA GLN A 687 -20.75 24.85 41.72
C GLN A 687 -20.47 25.63 43.02
N ARG A 688 -19.21 26.03 43.27
CA ARG A 688 -18.84 26.85 44.41
C ARG A 688 -18.70 28.35 44.07
N GLY A 689 -19.00 28.72 42.83
CA GLY A 689 -18.87 30.10 42.35
C GLY A 689 -17.44 30.51 42.06
N GLN A 690 -16.50 29.58 42.00
CA GLN A 690 -15.11 29.89 41.59
C GLN A 690 -15.07 29.97 40.07
N ILE A 691 -14.44 31.04 39.59
CA ILE A 691 -14.27 31.31 38.15
C ILE A 691 -12.99 30.67 37.65
N GLY A 692 -13.13 29.75 36.71
CA GLY A 692 -11.98 29.22 35.95
C GLY A 692 -11.49 30.23 34.91
N ARG A 693 -10.19 30.18 34.62
CA ARG A 693 -9.66 30.98 33.51
C ARG A 693 -10.12 30.33 32.18
N ALA A 694 -10.51 31.17 31.22
CA ALA A 694 -10.72 30.70 29.85
C ALA A 694 -9.40 30.13 29.32
N SER A 695 -9.46 28.96 28.70
CA SER A 695 -8.29 28.26 28.16
C SER A 695 -7.59 28.99 27.01
N CYS A 696 -8.25 29.94 26.37
CA CYS A 696 -7.77 30.62 25.16
C CYS A 696 -7.61 32.13 25.39
N ARG A 697 -6.61 32.54 26.20
CA ARG A 697 -6.34 33.96 26.41
C ARG A 697 -6.02 34.71 25.12
N GLU A 698 -5.26 34.14 24.20
CA GLU A 698 -4.85 34.81 22.96
C GLU A 698 -5.99 34.95 21.95
N ARG A 699 -6.96 34.07 21.94
CA ARG A 699 -8.15 34.18 21.06
C ARG A 699 -9.06 35.35 21.46
N VAL A 700 -9.15 35.64 22.74
CA VAL A 700 -9.97 36.74 23.28
C VAL A 700 -9.38 38.12 22.91
N PHE A 701 -8.07 38.26 22.79
CA PHE A 701 -7.42 39.54 22.49
C PHE A 701 -7.55 40.01 21.03
N ARG A 702 -8.04 39.19 20.10
CA ARG A 702 -8.38 39.66 18.76
C ARG A 702 -9.68 40.47 18.70
N VAL A 703 -10.47 40.46 19.77
CA VAL A 703 -11.82 41.03 19.80
C VAL A 703 -11.83 42.44 20.42
N VAL A 704 -10.79 42.84 21.15
CA VAL A 704 -10.72 44.12 21.86
C VAL A 704 -9.76 45.09 21.17
#